data_4928aaf22acbeda80de18eab7ea65d46
#
_entry.id   4928aaf22acbeda80de18eab7ea65d46
#
_cell.length_a   1.000
_cell.length_b   1.000
_cell.length_c   1.000
_cell.angle_alpha   90.00
_cell.angle_beta   90.00
_cell.angle_gamma   90.00
#
_symmetry.space_group_name_H-M   'P 1'
#
loop_
_entity.id
_entity.type
_entity.pdbx_description
1 polymer ?
#
loop_
_entity_poly.entity_id
_entity_poly.type
_entity_poly.pdbx_seq_one_letter_code
_entity_poly.pdbx_strand_id
1 'polypeptide(L)'
;MKRTVFLIILFSFSLFIYGQNSQNEGRIVPISQKIQNQTWLNRVTDLDFSYSILKSNFNWQSIKQEDSIRELQKLPRRIGLSLPIDLNLLNDIAPIDEDGYYIYRCKIYAEDAKKVGFVFDDFYLQPGDEIYIANENGQVIGPITEAENNASRMYSTIPINGQEITLIYVKQQNSLALSRLHLSEIVYIYYEEKAEKDLGDADDCQVNINCSPEGDNWQVQKRGVARIYFREGSSWYLCSGTLINNTANDGTPYFLTAYHCGGDATAADRNVWQFYFNYERPGCPNTGTPPNNVITGCTYKAGGDMNGGSDFQLLLLSSAPSLSWNPYYNGWSRSTTASPSGVSIHHPSGDAKKISTYTQTLGTGTWSGGMSSAHWTVRWAQTANGWGVTEGGSSGSPIFDNNKRIVGTLTGGSSTCNNPTYQDYYGKFSKHWDANGTTNDKKLQPWLDPLGTNPTTLDGYDPNNPSGVNNPQNFVATSISQTQIDLSWSLNSSNNPVLLVYNTTNTFGTPTNGTNYNVGQTIPGGGTVIYKGTNTSYAHTGLNAGTTYYYKIFSIATGNNYSSGLTAQATTWWQGAGFSLDFEACADWSTDFTPWTSYDGDGKDTYGSSDCNFTGEGTAFGFMAFNPSLAGCFDTHGGQRCGISICPADGTESNDWIISPQIQMNNNGSISFWVKSPKPGTWGEETYDVLVSTTNNQPSSFTAIATDEIAPASWTQKTYSLSAYNNQ
;
A
#
# COMPACT_ATOMS: atom_id res chain seq x y z
N MET A 1 -32.51 -3.51 25.47
CA MET A 1 -31.86 -2.33 26.12
C MET A 1 -30.60 -2.05 25.35
N LYS A 2 -30.54 -0.90 24.73
CA LYS A 2 -29.37 -0.49 23.93
C LYS A 2 -28.46 0.31 24.84
N ARG A 3 -27.15 -0.03 24.91
CA ARG A 3 -26.18 0.70 25.71
C ARG A 3 -25.33 1.55 24.78
N THR A 4 -25.29 2.84 25.02
CA THR A 4 -24.41 3.77 24.33
C THR A 4 -23.70 4.62 25.37
N VAL A 5 -22.38 4.75 25.28
CA VAL A 5 -21.58 5.57 26.21
C VAL A 5 -21.37 6.94 25.61
N PHE A 6 -21.94 7.99 26.25
CA PHE A 6 -21.74 9.39 25.89
C PHE A 6 -20.87 10.11 26.92
N LEU A 7 -19.80 10.74 26.48
CA LEU A 7 -18.96 11.59 27.32
C LEU A 7 -18.73 12.96 26.69
N ILE A 8 -19.21 14.03 27.35
CA ILE A 8 -19.01 15.41 26.91
C ILE A 8 -18.52 16.24 28.09
N ILE A 9 -17.38 16.93 27.93
CA ILE A 9 -16.79 17.79 28.94
C ILE A 9 -16.71 19.22 28.45
N LEU A 10 -17.14 20.18 29.26
CA LEU A 10 -17.09 21.60 28.97
C LEU A 10 -16.28 22.39 30.00
N PHE A 11 -15.50 23.31 29.49
CA PHE A 11 -15.04 24.45 30.29
C PHE A 11 -15.28 25.77 29.58
N SER A 12 -15.85 26.70 30.34
CA SER A 12 -15.93 28.11 30.02
C SER A 12 -14.65 28.83 30.39
N PHE A 13 -14.05 29.64 29.53
CA PHE A 13 -13.55 30.94 29.97
C PHE A 13 -13.23 31.91 28.85
N SER A 14 -13.83 33.10 29.00
CA SER A 14 -13.35 34.48 28.83
C SER A 14 -12.90 34.99 27.47
N LEU A 15 -13.76 35.86 27.00
CA LEU A 15 -13.58 36.94 26.04
C LEU A 15 -12.15 37.49 25.92
N PHE A 16 -11.65 37.51 24.69
CA PHE A 16 -11.00 38.66 24.13
C PHE A 16 -11.60 38.99 22.76
N ILE A 17 -12.21 40.15 22.67
CA ILE A 17 -12.76 40.72 21.45
C ILE A 17 -11.58 41.23 20.60
N TYR A 18 -11.41 40.68 19.40
CA TYR A 18 -10.91 41.41 18.25
C TYR A 18 -11.77 41.10 17.06
N GLY A 19 -12.55 42.09 16.66
CA GLY A 19 -13.28 42.03 15.41
C GLY A 19 -12.33 42.09 14.23
N GLN A 20 -12.59 41.24 13.25
CA GLN A 20 -12.39 41.55 11.83
C GLN A 20 -13.23 40.64 10.93
N ASN A 21 -14.08 41.33 10.20
CA ASN A 21 -14.66 41.05 8.89
C ASN A 21 -14.75 39.61 8.41
N SER A 22 -16.00 39.13 8.42
CA SER A 22 -16.48 38.01 7.60
C SER A 22 -16.25 38.31 6.12
N GLN A 23 -15.38 37.57 5.50
CA GLN A 23 -15.55 37.17 4.09
C GLN A 23 -15.95 35.70 4.07
N ASN A 24 -17.15 35.42 3.60
CA ASN A 24 -17.59 34.10 3.19
C ASN A 24 -16.78 33.67 1.97
N GLU A 25 -15.59 33.15 2.18
CA GLU A 25 -14.93 32.33 1.18
C GLU A 25 -15.48 30.91 1.37
N GLY A 26 -16.34 30.49 0.45
CA GLY A 26 -16.84 29.14 0.37
C GLY A 26 -15.66 28.17 0.36
N ARG A 27 -15.63 27.27 1.34
CA ARG A 27 -14.60 26.25 1.48
C ARG A 27 -14.59 25.40 0.21
N ILE A 28 -13.56 25.54 -0.63
CA ILE A 28 -13.43 24.79 -1.86
C ILE A 28 -13.25 23.31 -1.46
N VAL A 29 -14.23 22.48 -1.77
CA VAL A 29 -14.16 21.02 -1.58
C VAL A 29 -13.03 20.50 -2.47
N PRO A 30 -12.07 19.73 -1.95
CA PRO A 30 -10.99 19.15 -2.77
C PRO A 30 -11.53 18.44 -3.99
N ILE A 31 -10.86 18.57 -5.13
CA ILE A 31 -11.27 17.97 -6.42
C ILE A 31 -11.46 16.46 -6.29
N SER A 32 -10.54 15.79 -5.59
CA SER A 32 -10.64 14.35 -5.29
C SER A 32 -11.96 13.97 -4.61
N GLN A 33 -12.45 14.80 -3.70
CA GLN A 33 -13.71 14.55 -3.00
C GLN A 33 -14.94 14.82 -3.90
N LYS A 34 -14.88 15.82 -4.81
CA LYS A 34 -15.94 16.06 -5.81
C LYS A 34 -16.05 14.92 -6.81
N ILE A 35 -14.92 14.32 -7.19
CA ILE A 35 -14.90 13.15 -8.09
C ILE A 35 -15.40 11.91 -7.36
N GLN A 36 -14.95 11.65 -6.14
CA GLN A 36 -15.44 10.53 -5.31
C GLN A 36 -16.95 10.62 -5.04
N ASN A 37 -17.47 11.82 -4.79
CA ASN A 37 -18.91 12.06 -4.62
C ASN A 37 -19.71 12.03 -5.93
N GLN A 38 -19.08 11.63 -7.05
CA GLN A 38 -19.71 11.52 -8.38
C GLN A 38 -20.36 12.83 -8.90
N THR A 39 -20.19 13.96 -8.23
CA THR A 39 -20.84 15.22 -8.64
C THR A 39 -20.35 15.70 -10.00
N TRP A 40 -19.11 15.42 -10.36
CA TRP A 40 -18.56 15.73 -11.68
C TRP A 40 -18.73 14.61 -12.70
N LEU A 41 -18.87 13.35 -12.25
CA LEU A 41 -19.05 12.21 -13.13
C LEU A 41 -20.46 12.15 -13.73
N ASN A 42 -21.49 12.54 -12.96
CA ASN A 42 -22.88 12.46 -13.36
C ASN A 42 -23.37 13.65 -14.19
N ARG A 43 -22.57 14.72 -14.34
CA ARG A 43 -22.90 15.86 -15.21
C ARG A 43 -22.56 15.52 -16.66
N VAL A 44 -23.55 15.14 -17.43
CA VAL A 44 -23.44 15.06 -18.89
C VAL A 44 -23.51 16.48 -19.45
N THR A 45 -22.51 16.89 -20.21
CA THR A 45 -22.51 18.17 -20.94
C THR A 45 -22.21 17.92 -22.42
N ASP A 46 -22.68 18.80 -23.29
CA ASP A 46 -22.39 18.77 -24.74
C ASP A 46 -20.91 19.05 -25.08
N LEU A 47 -20.11 19.40 -24.07
CA LEU A 47 -18.68 19.69 -24.20
C LEU A 47 -17.80 18.44 -24.02
N ASP A 48 -18.36 17.30 -23.59
CA ASP A 48 -17.61 16.07 -23.40
C ASP A 48 -17.27 15.43 -24.77
N PHE A 49 -16.01 15.07 -24.96
CA PHE A 49 -15.62 14.21 -26.06
C PHE A 49 -16.08 12.77 -25.78
N SER A 50 -16.70 12.12 -26.78
CA SER A 50 -17.19 10.75 -26.67
C SER A 50 -16.67 9.88 -27.80
N TYR A 51 -16.19 8.66 -27.46
CA TYR A 51 -15.70 7.69 -28.42
C TYR A 51 -16.26 6.29 -28.10
N SER A 52 -16.64 5.53 -29.12
CA SER A 52 -17.20 4.18 -28.94
C SER A 52 -16.36 3.14 -29.66
N ILE A 53 -16.01 2.08 -28.95
CA ILE A 53 -15.35 0.89 -29.44
C ILE A 53 -16.41 -0.21 -29.53
N LEU A 54 -16.73 -0.66 -30.73
CA LEU A 54 -17.68 -1.74 -30.91
C LEU A 54 -16.97 -3.08 -31.05
N LYS A 55 -17.59 -4.15 -30.58
CA LYS A 55 -17.10 -5.50 -30.72
C LYS A 55 -16.75 -5.91 -32.15
N SER A 56 -17.48 -5.35 -33.13
CA SER A 56 -17.23 -5.52 -34.55
C SER A 56 -15.92 -4.89 -35.05
N ASN A 57 -15.28 -4.04 -34.29
CA ASN A 57 -13.97 -3.48 -34.62
C ASN A 57 -12.86 -4.54 -34.67
N PHE A 58 -13.11 -5.74 -34.09
CA PHE A 58 -12.12 -6.80 -33.96
C PHE A 58 -12.49 -8.05 -34.75
N ASN A 59 -11.48 -8.72 -35.32
CA ASN A 59 -11.61 -10.08 -35.84
C ASN A 59 -11.48 -11.10 -34.72
N TRP A 60 -12.56 -11.30 -33.95
CA TRP A 60 -12.57 -12.22 -32.80
C TRP A 60 -12.23 -13.68 -33.15
N GLN A 61 -12.51 -14.13 -34.38
CA GLN A 61 -12.16 -15.48 -34.79
C GLN A 61 -10.64 -15.66 -34.87
N SER A 62 -9.92 -14.73 -35.48
CA SER A 62 -8.45 -14.73 -35.54
C SER A 62 -7.83 -14.60 -34.16
N ILE A 63 -8.33 -13.66 -33.34
CA ILE A 63 -7.85 -13.42 -31.99
C ILE A 63 -7.95 -14.68 -31.13
N LYS A 64 -9.10 -15.34 -31.10
CA LYS A 64 -9.30 -16.58 -30.32
C LYS A 64 -8.44 -17.74 -30.83
N GLN A 65 -8.25 -17.84 -32.15
CA GLN A 65 -7.39 -18.86 -32.73
C GLN A 65 -5.91 -18.64 -32.30
N GLU A 66 -5.43 -17.42 -32.40
CA GLU A 66 -4.07 -17.06 -31.97
C GLU A 66 -3.88 -17.29 -30.46
N ASP A 67 -4.84 -16.88 -29.62
CA ASP A 67 -4.80 -17.08 -28.18
C ASP A 67 -4.74 -18.57 -27.81
N SER A 68 -5.53 -19.41 -28.50
CA SER A 68 -5.49 -20.87 -28.33
C SER A 68 -4.14 -21.48 -28.72
N ILE A 69 -3.52 -20.98 -29.79
CA ILE A 69 -2.18 -21.42 -30.20
C ILE A 69 -1.14 -21.02 -29.15
N ARG A 70 -1.19 -19.76 -28.66
CA ARG A 70 -0.29 -19.25 -27.62
C ARG A 70 -0.39 -20.05 -26.33
N GLU A 71 -1.61 -20.40 -25.92
CA GLU A 71 -1.86 -21.22 -24.73
C GLU A 71 -1.27 -22.62 -24.87
N LEU A 72 -1.46 -23.29 -26.02
CA LEU A 72 -0.85 -24.57 -26.35
C LEU A 72 0.68 -24.53 -26.33
N GLN A 73 1.27 -23.43 -26.76
CA GLN A 73 2.71 -23.19 -26.80
C GLN A 73 3.27 -22.68 -25.46
N LYS A 74 2.43 -22.45 -24.45
CA LYS A 74 2.82 -21.85 -23.16
C LYS A 74 3.51 -20.49 -23.31
N LEU A 75 3.14 -19.71 -24.33
CA LEU A 75 3.58 -18.34 -24.51
C LEU A 75 2.80 -17.39 -23.60
N PRO A 76 3.29 -16.15 -23.37
CA PRO A 76 2.58 -15.18 -22.54
C PRO A 76 1.14 -14.99 -22.99
N ARG A 77 0.24 -14.98 -22.03
CA ARG A 77 -1.19 -14.83 -22.30
C ARG A 77 -1.49 -13.42 -22.80
N ARG A 78 -2.14 -13.30 -23.94
CA ARG A 78 -2.66 -12.03 -24.42
C ARG A 78 -3.93 -11.66 -23.63
N ILE A 79 -3.98 -10.45 -23.12
CA ILE A 79 -5.09 -9.96 -22.30
C ILE A 79 -5.89 -8.88 -22.98
N GLY A 80 -5.31 -8.18 -23.94
CA GLY A 80 -5.96 -7.03 -24.57
C GLY A 80 -5.29 -6.58 -25.86
N LEU A 81 -5.90 -5.60 -26.46
CA LEU A 81 -5.49 -4.97 -27.71
C LEU A 81 -5.48 -3.46 -27.56
N SER A 82 -4.56 -2.78 -28.25
CA SER A 82 -4.58 -1.33 -28.42
C SER A 82 -5.33 -0.95 -29.68
N LEU A 83 -6.18 0.05 -29.57
CA LEU A 83 -6.84 0.72 -30.68
C LEU A 83 -6.28 2.14 -30.81
N PRO A 84 -5.83 2.55 -32.00
CA PRO A 84 -5.32 3.89 -32.20
C PRO A 84 -6.44 4.93 -32.06
N ILE A 85 -6.10 6.03 -31.41
CA ILE A 85 -6.89 7.26 -31.37
C ILE A 85 -5.93 8.43 -31.54
N ASP A 86 -6.39 9.54 -32.09
CA ASP A 86 -5.63 10.77 -32.26
C ASP A 86 -6.40 11.88 -31.55
N LEU A 87 -6.06 12.13 -30.27
CA LEU A 87 -6.81 13.07 -29.44
C LEU A 87 -5.86 13.88 -28.55
N ASN A 88 -5.77 15.17 -28.80
CA ASN A 88 -5.11 16.10 -27.90
C ASN A 88 -6.13 16.69 -26.92
N LEU A 89 -6.04 16.30 -25.63
CA LEU A 89 -7.05 16.66 -24.63
C LEU A 89 -7.25 18.18 -24.49
N LEU A 90 -6.19 18.97 -24.69
CA LEU A 90 -6.24 20.42 -24.53
C LEU A 90 -6.71 21.18 -25.77
N ASN A 91 -6.54 20.57 -26.96
CA ASN A 91 -6.85 21.23 -28.22
C ASN A 91 -8.21 20.79 -28.78
N ASP A 92 -8.57 19.54 -28.55
CA ASP A 92 -9.73 18.90 -29.20
C ASP A 92 -10.96 18.82 -28.29
N ILE A 93 -10.79 19.07 -26.98
CA ILE A 93 -11.88 19.06 -26.01
C ILE A 93 -12.07 20.48 -25.46
N ALA A 94 -13.33 20.96 -25.47
CA ALA A 94 -13.65 22.22 -24.81
C ALA A 94 -13.68 22.06 -23.29
N PRO A 95 -12.98 22.92 -22.52
CA PRO A 95 -13.01 22.83 -21.08
C PRO A 95 -14.35 23.28 -20.49
N ILE A 96 -14.71 22.67 -19.39
CA ILE A 96 -15.77 23.13 -18.50
C ILE A 96 -15.09 24.05 -17.46
N ASP A 97 -15.59 25.27 -17.30
CA ASP A 97 -15.13 26.22 -16.29
C ASP A 97 -15.95 26.00 -15.01
N GLU A 98 -15.31 25.51 -13.95
CA GLU A 98 -15.98 25.23 -12.68
C GLU A 98 -15.02 25.45 -11.50
N ASP A 99 -15.41 26.28 -10.55
CA ASP A 99 -14.74 26.53 -9.26
C ASP A 99 -13.24 26.88 -9.37
N GLY A 100 -12.82 27.63 -10.39
CA GLY A 100 -11.44 28.04 -10.60
C GLY A 100 -10.57 27.02 -11.32
N TYR A 101 -11.18 25.99 -11.92
CA TYR A 101 -10.53 24.94 -12.71
C TYR A 101 -11.09 24.86 -14.12
N TYR A 102 -10.25 24.46 -15.07
CA TYR A 102 -10.64 23.98 -16.38
C TYR A 102 -10.65 22.44 -16.36
N ILE A 103 -11.80 21.85 -16.67
CA ILE A 103 -12.04 20.41 -16.63
C ILE A 103 -12.27 19.91 -18.05
N TYR A 104 -11.47 18.97 -18.50
CA TYR A 104 -11.57 18.33 -19.81
C TYR A 104 -12.01 16.89 -19.61
N ARG A 105 -13.05 16.42 -20.31
CA ARG A 105 -13.60 15.08 -20.17
C ARG A 105 -13.65 14.32 -21.49
N CYS A 106 -13.13 13.11 -21.48
CA CYS A 106 -13.22 12.15 -22.57
C CYS A 106 -13.98 10.92 -22.08
N LYS A 107 -15.13 10.63 -22.70
CA LYS A 107 -15.95 9.45 -22.39
C LYS A 107 -15.70 8.36 -23.41
N ILE A 108 -15.36 7.17 -22.93
CA ILE A 108 -15.11 5.99 -23.75
C ILE A 108 -16.16 4.95 -23.41
N TYR A 109 -16.90 4.50 -24.43
CA TYR A 109 -17.69 3.29 -24.37
C TYR A 109 -16.99 2.18 -25.13
N ALA A 110 -16.65 1.07 -24.46
CA ALA A 110 -15.96 -0.08 -25.04
C ALA A 110 -16.81 -1.33 -24.84
N GLU A 111 -17.58 -1.69 -25.88
CA GLU A 111 -18.52 -2.83 -25.85
C GLU A 111 -17.82 -4.13 -25.44
N ASP A 112 -18.32 -4.79 -24.41
CA ASP A 112 -17.80 -6.05 -23.84
C ASP A 112 -16.36 -5.97 -23.26
N ALA A 113 -15.74 -4.78 -23.17
CA ALA A 113 -14.45 -4.67 -22.49
C ALA A 113 -14.58 -5.03 -21.00
N LYS A 114 -13.60 -5.75 -20.48
CA LYS A 114 -13.50 -6.05 -19.05
C LYS A 114 -12.81 -4.93 -18.30
N LYS A 115 -11.78 -4.36 -18.94
CA LYS A 115 -11.08 -3.16 -18.46
C LYS A 115 -10.68 -2.29 -19.63
N VAL A 116 -10.53 -1.00 -19.36
CA VAL A 116 -10.07 0.00 -20.33
C VAL A 116 -8.89 0.78 -19.74
N GLY A 117 -7.85 0.95 -20.54
CA GLY A 117 -6.70 1.80 -20.22
C GLY A 117 -6.42 2.80 -21.32
N PHE A 118 -5.46 3.70 -21.10
CA PHE A 118 -5.09 4.77 -22.02
C PHE A 118 -3.57 4.79 -22.21
N VAL A 119 -3.12 5.04 -23.44
CA VAL A 119 -1.72 5.27 -23.78
C VAL A 119 -1.57 6.68 -24.34
N PHE A 120 -0.70 7.45 -23.71
CA PHE A 120 -0.26 8.75 -24.17
C PHE A 120 1.14 8.61 -24.81
N ASP A 121 1.34 9.18 -25.97
CA ASP A 121 2.66 9.27 -26.64
C ASP A 121 3.34 10.64 -26.47
N ASP A 122 2.60 11.64 -25.98
CA ASP A 122 3.12 12.91 -25.49
C ASP A 122 2.44 13.28 -24.16
N PHE A 123 3.03 12.84 -23.06
CA PHE A 123 2.54 13.00 -21.70
C PHE A 123 3.48 13.89 -20.88
N TYR A 124 2.96 15.00 -20.40
CA TYR A 124 3.63 15.87 -19.45
C TYR A 124 2.61 16.70 -18.68
N LEU A 125 2.54 16.53 -17.37
CA LEU A 125 1.69 17.30 -16.47
C LEU A 125 2.48 18.44 -15.83
N GLN A 126 1.87 19.63 -15.79
CA GLN A 126 2.39 20.73 -14.98
C GLN A 126 2.12 20.48 -13.50
N PRO A 127 2.94 21.04 -12.58
CA PRO A 127 2.67 20.98 -11.15
C PRO A 127 1.28 21.51 -10.80
N GLY A 128 0.51 20.68 -10.09
CA GLY A 128 -0.87 21.00 -9.69
C GLY A 128 -1.95 20.64 -10.72
N ASP A 129 -1.59 20.15 -11.90
CA ASP A 129 -2.52 19.54 -12.84
C ASP A 129 -2.71 18.05 -12.46
N GLU A 130 -3.92 17.54 -12.66
CA GLU A 130 -4.30 16.18 -12.23
C GLU A 130 -5.12 15.45 -13.29
N ILE A 131 -4.90 14.14 -13.43
CA ILE A 131 -5.74 13.27 -14.22
C ILE A 131 -6.43 12.24 -13.33
N TYR A 132 -7.70 11.99 -13.63
CA TYR A 132 -8.52 10.96 -13.00
C TYR A 132 -9.18 10.09 -14.07
N ILE A 133 -9.39 8.82 -13.72
CA ILE A 133 -10.09 7.86 -14.57
C ILE A 133 -11.19 7.23 -13.72
N ALA A 134 -12.42 7.30 -14.20
CA ALA A 134 -13.57 6.80 -13.48
C ALA A 134 -14.41 5.87 -14.35
N ASN A 135 -15.04 4.87 -13.73
CA ASN A 135 -15.97 3.98 -14.41
C ASN A 135 -17.43 4.23 -13.98
N GLU A 136 -18.36 3.55 -14.65
CA GLU A 136 -19.79 3.60 -14.38
C GLU A 136 -20.19 3.11 -12.98
N ASN A 137 -19.33 2.36 -12.31
CA ASN A 137 -19.58 1.80 -10.96
C ASN A 137 -19.00 2.67 -9.84
N GLY A 138 -18.48 3.87 -10.17
CA GLY A 138 -17.92 4.80 -9.20
C GLY A 138 -16.49 4.50 -8.76
N GLN A 139 -15.81 3.51 -9.35
CA GLN A 139 -14.39 3.31 -9.11
C GLN A 139 -13.61 4.46 -9.75
N VAL A 140 -12.64 5.02 -9.04
CA VAL A 140 -11.78 6.12 -9.51
C VAL A 140 -10.31 5.76 -9.33
N ILE A 141 -9.51 5.98 -10.38
CA ILE A 141 -8.04 5.94 -10.35
C ILE A 141 -7.54 7.38 -10.45
N GLY A 142 -6.61 7.76 -9.59
CA GLY A 142 -6.00 9.09 -9.55
C GLY A 142 -5.94 9.65 -8.12
N PRO A 143 -5.37 10.86 -7.93
CA PRO A 143 -4.82 11.70 -8.99
C PRO A 143 -3.53 11.14 -9.60
N ILE A 144 -3.42 11.21 -10.93
CA ILE A 144 -2.18 11.08 -11.69
C ILE A 144 -1.62 12.50 -11.81
N THR A 145 -0.38 12.71 -11.40
CA THR A 145 0.23 14.04 -11.27
C THR A 145 1.54 14.15 -12.04
N GLU A 146 2.25 15.27 -11.90
CA GLU A 146 3.59 15.46 -12.45
C GLU A 146 4.64 14.43 -11.97
N ALA A 147 4.36 13.70 -10.91
CA ALA A 147 5.22 12.61 -10.43
C ALA A 147 5.35 11.47 -11.45
N GLU A 148 4.39 11.32 -12.36
CA GLU A 148 4.39 10.33 -13.45
C GLU A 148 5.13 10.82 -14.70
N ASN A 149 5.58 12.08 -14.75
CA ASN A 149 6.37 12.58 -15.87
C ASN A 149 7.69 11.82 -16.02
N ASN A 150 8.01 11.42 -17.23
CA ASN A 150 9.24 10.69 -17.53
C ASN A 150 9.93 11.22 -18.80
N ALA A 151 11.18 10.82 -19.00
CA ALA A 151 12.00 11.30 -20.12
C ALA A 151 11.47 10.85 -21.49
N SER A 152 10.76 9.73 -21.59
CA SER A 152 10.18 9.23 -22.84
C SER A 152 8.95 10.02 -23.27
N ARG A 153 8.30 10.73 -22.34
CA ARG A 153 6.98 11.35 -22.51
C ARG A 153 5.87 10.38 -22.92
N MET A 154 6.09 9.09 -22.75
CA MET A 154 5.07 8.08 -22.97
C MET A 154 4.55 7.60 -21.62
N TYR A 155 3.26 7.42 -21.52
CA TYR A 155 2.61 6.94 -20.29
C TYR A 155 1.43 6.04 -20.61
N SER A 156 1.29 4.94 -19.87
CA SER A 156 0.08 4.12 -19.88
C SER A 156 -0.59 4.12 -18.52
N THR A 157 -1.89 4.30 -18.51
CA THR A 157 -2.68 4.27 -17.29
C THR A 157 -2.94 2.83 -16.84
N ILE A 158 -3.10 2.62 -15.54
CA ILE A 158 -3.64 1.35 -15.03
C ILE A 158 -5.03 1.15 -15.65
N PRO A 159 -5.32 -0.04 -16.27
CA PRO A 159 -6.65 -0.30 -16.79
C PRO A 159 -7.69 -0.39 -15.67
N ILE A 160 -8.82 0.31 -15.83
CA ILE A 160 -9.94 0.33 -14.90
C ILE A 160 -11.05 -0.62 -15.38
N ASN A 161 -11.75 -1.28 -14.45
CA ASN A 161 -12.86 -2.19 -14.78
C ASN A 161 -14.02 -1.43 -15.43
N GLY A 162 -14.78 -2.11 -16.31
CA GLY A 162 -16.00 -1.61 -16.90
C GLY A 162 -15.89 -1.27 -18.38
N GLN A 163 -17.02 -0.87 -18.95
CA GLN A 163 -17.20 -0.54 -20.36
C GLN A 163 -17.37 0.97 -20.60
N GLU A 164 -17.89 1.69 -19.62
CA GLU A 164 -18.11 3.14 -19.69
C GLU A 164 -17.09 3.85 -18.82
N ILE A 165 -16.07 4.42 -19.44
CA ILE A 165 -14.93 5.03 -18.74
C ILE A 165 -14.88 6.51 -19.06
N THR A 166 -14.67 7.33 -18.04
CA THR A 166 -14.42 8.76 -18.17
C THR A 166 -13.00 9.10 -17.76
N LEU A 167 -12.22 9.61 -18.70
CA LEU A 167 -10.92 10.23 -18.46
C LEU A 167 -11.15 11.72 -18.17
N ILE A 168 -10.65 12.23 -17.06
CA ILE A 168 -10.86 13.60 -16.61
C ILE A 168 -9.50 14.24 -16.39
N TYR A 169 -9.20 15.33 -17.10
CA TYR A 169 -8.04 16.17 -16.82
C TYR A 169 -8.50 17.48 -16.19
N VAL A 170 -7.84 17.85 -15.10
CA VAL A 170 -8.14 19.04 -14.29
C VAL A 170 -6.94 19.96 -14.27
N LYS A 171 -7.13 21.21 -14.68
CA LYS A 171 -6.12 22.25 -14.73
C LYS A 171 -6.55 23.46 -13.90
N GLN A 172 -5.64 24.02 -13.09
CA GLN A 172 -5.91 25.28 -12.40
C GLN A 172 -5.96 26.43 -13.40
N GLN A 173 -6.99 27.28 -13.31
CA GLN A 173 -7.16 28.46 -14.22
C GLN A 173 -5.96 29.41 -14.21
N ASN A 174 -5.32 29.57 -13.05
CA ASN A 174 -4.20 30.51 -12.89
C ASN A 174 -2.86 29.97 -13.42
N SER A 175 -2.80 28.70 -13.88
CA SER A 175 -1.59 28.14 -14.46
C SER A 175 -1.43 28.59 -15.90
N LEU A 176 -0.39 29.39 -16.19
CA LEU A 176 -0.05 29.87 -17.53
C LEU A 176 0.64 28.78 -18.38
N ALA A 177 1.28 27.82 -17.73
CA ALA A 177 1.95 26.72 -18.41
C ALA A 177 0.95 25.66 -18.88
N LEU A 178 1.22 25.04 -20.02
CA LEU A 178 0.34 24.00 -20.59
C LEU A 178 0.97 22.62 -20.36
N SER A 179 0.16 21.70 -19.88
CA SER A 179 0.45 20.27 -19.93
C SER A 179 0.44 19.77 -21.38
N ARG A 180 0.98 18.59 -21.62
CA ARG A 180 1.01 17.93 -22.92
C ARG A 180 0.33 16.57 -22.76
N LEU A 181 -0.80 16.41 -23.40
CA LEU A 181 -1.67 15.25 -23.20
C LEU A 181 -2.24 14.80 -24.54
N HIS A 182 -1.41 14.06 -25.31
CA HIS A 182 -1.82 13.45 -26.55
C HIS A 182 -2.11 11.96 -26.30
N LEU A 183 -3.39 11.60 -26.36
CA LEU A 183 -3.88 10.23 -26.24
C LEU A 183 -3.78 9.55 -27.61
N SER A 184 -2.90 8.55 -27.70
CA SER A 184 -2.62 7.84 -28.97
C SER A 184 -3.29 6.48 -29.07
N GLU A 185 -3.60 5.84 -27.94
CA GLU A 185 -4.23 4.50 -27.95
C GLU A 185 -5.20 4.32 -26.77
N ILE A 186 -6.26 3.57 -27.03
CA ILE A 186 -7.16 3.02 -26.02
C ILE A 186 -6.84 1.54 -25.88
N VAL A 187 -6.54 1.09 -24.66
CA VAL A 187 -6.25 -0.29 -24.34
C VAL A 187 -7.55 -1.02 -24.00
N TYR A 188 -7.97 -1.90 -24.87
CA TYR A 188 -9.15 -2.73 -24.71
C TYR A 188 -8.76 -4.09 -24.13
N ILE A 189 -9.01 -4.31 -22.85
CA ILE A 189 -8.78 -5.59 -22.17
C ILE A 189 -10.06 -6.43 -22.29
N TYR A 190 -9.97 -7.53 -23.01
CA TYR A 190 -11.08 -8.47 -23.23
C TYR A 190 -10.98 -9.72 -22.37
N TYR A 191 -9.79 -9.95 -21.79
CA TYR A 191 -9.58 -11.08 -20.93
C TYR A 191 -10.36 -10.90 -19.63
N GLU A 192 -11.22 -11.86 -19.30
CA GLU A 192 -12.02 -11.87 -18.10
C GLU A 192 -11.25 -12.51 -16.97
N GLU A 193 -10.92 -11.75 -15.96
CA GLU A 193 -10.64 -12.32 -14.63
C GLU A 193 -11.98 -12.90 -14.16
N LYS A 194 -12.07 -14.22 -13.88
CA LYS A 194 -13.34 -14.92 -13.60
C LYS A 194 -14.15 -14.18 -12.52
N ALA A 195 -15.34 -13.70 -12.89
CA ALA A 195 -16.17 -12.78 -12.12
C ALA A 195 -16.78 -13.35 -10.83
N GLU A 196 -16.61 -14.61 -10.52
CA GLU A 196 -17.25 -15.27 -9.35
C GLU A 196 -16.31 -15.59 -8.18
N LYS A 197 -15.00 -15.32 -8.31
CA LYS A 197 -14.07 -15.42 -7.17
C LYS A 197 -13.18 -14.19 -7.20
N ASP A 198 -13.36 -13.29 -6.23
CA ASP A 198 -12.55 -12.09 -6.03
C ASP A 198 -11.08 -12.24 -6.44
N LEU A 199 -10.65 -11.47 -7.46
CA LEU A 199 -9.28 -11.40 -7.96
C LEU A 199 -8.61 -12.77 -8.15
N GLY A 200 -8.46 -13.22 -9.38
CA GLY A 200 -7.57 -14.32 -9.68
C GLY A 200 -8.14 -15.40 -10.56
N ASP A 201 -7.61 -15.43 -11.76
CA ASP A 201 -7.84 -16.48 -12.73
C ASP A 201 -6.94 -17.70 -12.53
N ALA A 202 -6.11 -17.67 -11.49
CA ALA A 202 -5.24 -18.79 -11.19
C ALA A 202 -6.05 -20.02 -10.77
N ASP A 203 -5.63 -21.19 -11.21
CA ASP A 203 -6.26 -22.46 -10.86
C ASP A 203 -6.27 -22.72 -9.34
N ASP A 204 -7.23 -23.52 -8.86
CA ASP A 204 -7.50 -23.73 -7.43
C ASP A 204 -6.33 -24.35 -6.63
N CYS A 205 -5.33 -24.94 -7.26
CA CYS A 205 -4.17 -25.49 -6.58
C CYS A 205 -3.06 -24.48 -6.26
N GLN A 206 -3.25 -23.21 -6.63
CA GLN A 206 -2.27 -22.16 -6.39
C GLN A 206 -2.27 -21.71 -4.92
N VAL A 207 -1.07 -21.39 -4.41
CA VAL A 207 -0.85 -21.00 -3.01
C VAL A 207 -0.50 -19.53 -2.95
N ASN A 208 -1.27 -18.73 -2.20
CA ASN A 208 -0.94 -17.32 -1.98
C ASN A 208 0.41 -17.18 -1.26
N ILE A 209 1.20 -16.18 -1.64
CA ILE A 209 2.54 -15.92 -1.06
C ILE A 209 2.50 -15.70 0.47
N ASN A 210 1.36 -15.32 1.02
CA ASN A 210 1.16 -15.06 2.45
C ASN A 210 0.52 -16.24 3.20
N CYS A 211 0.41 -17.43 2.57
CA CYS A 211 0.05 -18.65 3.28
C CYS A 211 1.18 -19.17 4.17
N SER A 212 0.86 -19.52 5.39
CA SER A 212 1.76 -20.26 6.28
C SER A 212 1.55 -21.78 6.10
N PRO A 213 2.61 -22.60 6.01
CA PRO A 213 4.01 -22.25 6.23
C PRO A 213 4.80 -21.84 4.98
N GLU A 214 4.22 -21.91 3.77
CA GLU A 214 4.94 -21.77 2.50
C GLU A 214 5.60 -20.42 2.35
N GLY A 215 4.88 -19.34 2.68
CA GLY A 215 5.33 -17.98 2.53
C GLY A 215 6.20 -17.44 3.65
N ASP A 216 6.19 -18.07 4.84
CA ASP A 216 6.80 -17.51 6.07
C ASP A 216 8.27 -17.12 5.89
N ASN A 217 9.02 -17.95 5.19
CA ASN A 217 10.45 -17.71 4.97
C ASN A 217 10.78 -16.84 3.75
N TRP A 218 9.77 -16.37 2.99
CA TRP A 218 9.95 -15.69 1.71
C TRP A 218 9.45 -14.24 1.69
N GLN A 219 9.11 -13.70 2.84
CA GLN A 219 8.54 -12.36 3.01
C GLN A 219 9.49 -11.22 2.56
N VAL A 220 10.78 -11.47 2.49
CA VAL A 220 11.76 -10.52 1.96
C VAL A 220 11.83 -10.61 0.43
N GLN A 221 12.03 -11.82 -0.12
CA GLN A 221 12.22 -12.05 -1.55
C GLN A 221 11.00 -11.67 -2.39
N LYS A 222 9.78 -11.88 -1.86
CA LYS A 222 8.53 -11.52 -2.55
C LYS A 222 8.44 -10.03 -2.91
N ARG A 223 9.11 -9.16 -2.13
CA ARG A 223 9.08 -7.70 -2.29
C ARG A 223 9.72 -7.23 -3.60
N GLY A 224 10.64 -8.05 -4.17
CA GLY A 224 11.24 -7.78 -5.47
C GLY A 224 10.45 -8.31 -6.66
N VAL A 225 9.53 -9.27 -6.45
CA VAL A 225 8.77 -9.89 -7.54
C VAL A 225 7.58 -9.03 -7.94
N ALA A 226 7.40 -8.83 -9.26
CA ALA A 226 6.31 -8.04 -9.80
C ALA A 226 5.60 -8.75 -10.96
N ARG A 227 4.31 -8.45 -11.14
CA ARG A 227 3.53 -8.78 -12.32
C ARG A 227 3.86 -7.78 -13.42
N ILE A 228 3.95 -8.23 -14.66
CA ILE A 228 4.23 -7.39 -15.82
C ILE A 228 3.01 -7.38 -16.73
N TYR A 229 2.52 -6.19 -17.07
CA TYR A 229 1.71 -5.96 -18.26
C TYR A 229 2.62 -5.38 -19.33
N PHE A 230 2.83 -6.12 -20.41
CA PHE A 230 3.72 -5.67 -21.48
C PHE A 230 3.00 -5.58 -22.83
N ARG A 231 3.39 -4.57 -23.59
CA ARG A 231 2.92 -4.36 -24.96
C ARG A 231 3.94 -4.88 -25.97
N GLU A 232 3.48 -5.52 -27.00
CA GLU A 232 4.26 -5.83 -28.20
C GLU A 232 3.37 -5.57 -29.42
N GLY A 233 3.70 -4.52 -30.19
CA GLY A 233 2.84 -4.00 -31.23
C GLY A 233 1.49 -3.52 -30.69
N SER A 234 0.38 -4.05 -31.22
CA SER A 234 -0.98 -3.70 -30.77
C SER A 234 -1.52 -4.65 -29.68
N SER A 235 -0.74 -5.57 -29.16
CA SER A 235 -1.20 -6.59 -28.20
C SER A 235 -0.59 -6.41 -26.82
N TRP A 236 -1.39 -6.68 -25.78
CA TRP A 236 -0.99 -6.64 -24.37
C TRP A 236 -0.99 -8.03 -23.78
N TYR A 237 0.03 -8.32 -22.99
CA TYR A 237 0.32 -9.65 -22.46
C TYR A 237 0.70 -9.60 -20.98
N LEU A 238 0.72 -10.79 -20.34
CA LEU A 238 1.08 -11.01 -18.95
C LEU A 238 2.40 -11.77 -18.82
N CYS A 239 3.24 -11.31 -17.91
CA CYS A 239 4.42 -12.03 -17.42
C CYS A 239 4.69 -11.72 -15.95
N SER A 240 5.71 -12.35 -15.40
CA SER A 240 6.28 -12.13 -14.09
C SER A 240 7.77 -11.81 -14.20
N GLY A 241 8.34 -11.19 -13.18
CA GLY A 241 9.78 -10.94 -13.10
C GLY A 241 10.15 -10.41 -11.73
N THR A 242 11.41 -9.96 -11.58
CA THR A 242 11.91 -9.53 -10.29
C THR A 242 12.98 -8.45 -10.37
N LEU A 243 12.97 -7.50 -9.42
CA LEU A 243 14.13 -6.66 -9.15
C LEU A 243 15.33 -7.52 -8.80
N ILE A 244 16.50 -7.17 -9.30
CA ILE A 244 17.72 -7.92 -9.10
C ILE A 244 18.89 -7.02 -8.70
N ASN A 245 19.67 -7.47 -7.72
CA ASN A 245 20.80 -6.74 -7.18
C ASN A 245 22.04 -6.81 -8.09
N ASN A 246 22.89 -5.79 -8.03
CA ASN A 246 24.22 -5.73 -8.65
C ASN A 246 25.32 -5.63 -7.60
N THR A 247 26.58 -5.86 -7.97
CA THR A 247 27.72 -5.84 -7.04
C THR A 247 27.99 -4.49 -6.41
N ALA A 248 27.48 -3.39 -6.95
CA ALA A 248 27.61 -2.05 -6.35
C ALA A 248 26.60 -1.83 -5.19
N ASN A 249 25.54 -2.64 -5.07
CA ASN A 249 24.47 -2.48 -4.08
C ASN A 249 23.91 -1.04 -4.09
N ASP A 250 23.69 -0.47 -5.26
CA ASP A 250 23.34 0.94 -5.47
C ASP A 250 21.85 1.19 -5.70
N GLY A 251 21.03 0.13 -5.71
CA GLY A 251 19.59 0.22 -5.95
C GLY A 251 19.24 0.57 -7.42
N THR A 252 20.18 0.42 -8.35
CA THR A 252 19.86 0.53 -9.79
C THR A 252 18.71 -0.42 -10.13
N PRO A 253 17.57 0.07 -10.68
CA PRO A 253 16.35 -0.71 -10.79
C PRO A 253 16.40 -1.71 -11.97
N TYR A 254 17.39 -2.59 -11.94
CA TYR A 254 17.44 -3.72 -12.84
C TYR A 254 16.32 -4.70 -12.53
N PHE A 255 15.67 -5.16 -13.59
CA PHE A 255 14.54 -6.07 -13.51
C PHE A 255 14.76 -7.26 -14.46
N LEU A 256 14.74 -8.48 -13.90
CA LEU A 256 14.99 -9.72 -14.64
C LEU A 256 13.66 -10.43 -14.95
N THR A 257 13.48 -10.83 -16.21
CA THR A 257 12.37 -11.64 -16.71
C THR A 257 12.85 -12.57 -17.83
N ALA A 258 11.95 -13.24 -18.55
CA ALA A 258 12.29 -14.07 -19.72
C ALA A 258 12.32 -13.26 -21.01
N TYR A 259 13.09 -13.71 -22.01
CA TYR A 259 13.14 -13.05 -23.33
C TYR A 259 11.80 -13.13 -24.05
N HIS A 260 11.10 -14.29 -23.97
CA HIS A 260 9.80 -14.44 -24.61
C HIS A 260 8.70 -13.53 -23.99
N CYS A 261 9.01 -12.79 -22.92
CA CYS A 261 8.16 -11.71 -22.37
C CYS A 261 8.43 -10.37 -23.07
N GLY A 262 8.30 -10.34 -24.39
CA GLY A 262 8.47 -9.12 -25.21
C GLY A 262 9.94 -8.75 -25.48
N GLY A 263 10.82 -9.72 -25.64
CA GLY A 263 12.23 -9.47 -26.03
C GLY A 263 12.38 -8.74 -27.37
N ASP A 264 11.41 -8.93 -28.27
CA ASP A 264 11.38 -8.27 -29.59
C ASP A 264 10.58 -6.96 -29.61
N ALA A 265 10.00 -6.55 -28.49
CA ALA A 265 9.26 -5.30 -28.37
C ALA A 265 10.14 -4.09 -28.71
N THR A 266 9.54 -3.07 -29.32
CA THR A 266 10.25 -1.82 -29.64
C THR A 266 10.53 -0.98 -28.38
N ALA A 267 11.34 0.06 -28.50
CA ALA A 267 11.54 1.01 -27.41
C ALA A 267 10.22 1.73 -27.03
N ALA A 268 9.40 2.06 -28.03
CA ALA A 268 8.08 2.66 -27.80
C ALA A 268 7.14 1.72 -27.05
N ASP A 269 7.17 0.42 -27.35
CA ASP A 269 6.41 -0.56 -26.60
C ASP A 269 6.85 -0.62 -25.14
N ARG A 270 8.17 -0.66 -24.89
CA ARG A 270 8.74 -0.76 -23.52
C ARG A 270 8.49 0.49 -22.68
N ASN A 271 8.33 1.66 -23.28
CA ASN A 271 8.03 2.90 -22.57
C ASN A 271 6.65 2.89 -21.87
N VAL A 272 5.74 1.99 -22.28
CA VAL A 272 4.39 1.87 -21.74
C VAL A 272 4.14 0.57 -20.96
N TRP A 273 5.17 -0.28 -20.78
CA TRP A 273 5.05 -1.47 -19.94
C TRP A 273 4.77 -1.09 -18.49
N GLN A 274 4.02 -1.94 -17.78
CA GLN A 274 3.62 -1.70 -16.41
C GLN A 274 4.13 -2.83 -15.49
N PHE A 275 4.76 -2.44 -14.38
CA PHE A 275 5.34 -3.34 -13.39
C PHE A 275 4.63 -3.15 -12.07
N TYR A 276 3.81 -4.13 -11.68
CA TYR A 276 2.96 -4.11 -10.49
C TYR A 276 3.68 -4.76 -9.31
N PHE A 277 4.14 -3.94 -8.38
CA PHE A 277 4.78 -4.38 -7.13
C PHE A 277 3.74 -4.60 -6.03
N ASN A 278 4.04 -5.52 -5.09
CA ASN A 278 3.16 -5.86 -3.97
C ASN A 278 1.75 -6.29 -4.38
N TYR A 279 1.56 -6.70 -5.62
CA TYR A 279 0.27 -7.20 -6.11
C TYR A 279 0.02 -8.60 -5.51
N GLU A 280 -0.40 -8.61 -4.24
CA GLU A 280 -0.58 -9.81 -3.43
C GLU A 280 -1.76 -9.66 -2.46
N ARG A 281 -2.33 -10.76 -2.05
CA ARG A 281 -3.36 -10.78 -1.00
C ARG A 281 -2.71 -10.50 0.35
N PRO A 282 -3.39 -9.81 1.28
CA PRO A 282 -2.84 -9.53 2.61
C PRO A 282 -2.64 -10.79 3.45
N GLY A 283 -3.35 -11.86 3.16
CA GLY A 283 -3.29 -13.15 3.86
C GLY A 283 -3.35 -14.35 2.93
N CYS A 284 -3.56 -15.54 3.50
CA CYS A 284 -3.72 -16.78 2.75
C CYS A 284 -5.06 -16.86 1.97
N PRO A 285 -6.22 -16.42 2.51
CA PRO A 285 -7.47 -16.40 1.75
C PRO A 285 -7.41 -15.47 0.53
N ASN A 286 -8.19 -15.78 -0.52
CA ASN A 286 -8.32 -14.96 -1.71
C ASN A 286 -9.22 -13.73 -1.48
N THR A 287 -9.00 -12.99 -0.40
CA THR A 287 -9.73 -11.78 -0.01
C THR A 287 -8.82 -10.57 0.10
N GLY A 288 -9.40 -9.37 0.10
CA GLY A 288 -8.69 -8.10 0.15
C GLY A 288 -8.16 -7.64 -1.22
N THR A 289 -7.97 -6.35 -1.39
CA THR A 289 -7.52 -5.73 -2.65
C THR A 289 -6.02 -5.47 -2.61
N PRO A 290 -5.25 -5.97 -3.61
CA PRO A 290 -3.84 -5.61 -3.74
C PRO A 290 -3.64 -4.11 -3.99
N PRO A 291 -2.56 -3.49 -3.51
CA PRO A 291 -2.24 -2.10 -3.81
C PRO A 291 -1.88 -1.90 -5.29
N ASN A 292 -2.07 -0.69 -5.80
CA ASN A 292 -1.70 -0.28 -7.15
C ASN A 292 -0.30 0.37 -7.16
N ASN A 293 0.73 -0.37 -6.77
CA ASN A 293 2.12 0.07 -6.80
C ASN A 293 2.73 -0.20 -8.17
N VAL A 294 2.62 0.72 -9.11
CA VAL A 294 2.99 0.51 -10.52
C VAL A 294 4.10 1.45 -10.95
N ILE A 295 5.09 0.90 -11.66
CA ILE A 295 6.06 1.68 -12.44
C ILE A 295 5.73 1.50 -13.91
N THR A 296 5.67 2.61 -14.66
CA THR A 296 5.45 2.60 -16.11
C THR A 296 6.78 2.85 -16.82
N GLY A 297 7.09 1.99 -17.79
CA GLY A 297 8.24 2.14 -18.69
C GLY A 297 9.53 1.47 -18.23
N CYS A 298 10.30 1.01 -19.21
CA CYS A 298 11.63 0.42 -19.03
C CYS A 298 12.48 0.53 -20.28
N THR A 299 13.78 0.25 -20.14
CA THR A 299 14.72 0.12 -21.26
C THR A 299 15.35 -1.27 -21.24
N TYR A 300 15.54 -1.85 -22.42
CA TYR A 300 16.26 -3.11 -22.61
C TYR A 300 17.77 -2.94 -22.34
N LYS A 301 18.36 -3.89 -21.62
CA LYS A 301 19.79 -3.95 -21.33
C LYS A 301 20.46 -5.18 -21.92
N ALA A 302 19.90 -6.37 -21.70
CA ALA A 302 20.46 -7.62 -22.21
C ALA A 302 19.37 -8.70 -22.34
N GLY A 303 19.62 -9.68 -23.21
CA GLY A 303 18.76 -10.83 -23.35
C GLY A 303 19.35 -11.94 -24.19
N GLY A 304 18.83 -13.13 -23.96
CA GLY A 304 19.13 -14.35 -24.74
C GLY A 304 17.83 -15.01 -25.12
N ASP A 305 17.58 -15.17 -26.42
CA ASP A 305 16.37 -15.72 -26.98
C ASP A 305 16.04 -17.11 -26.38
N MET A 306 14.79 -17.46 -26.36
CA MET A 306 14.30 -18.79 -26.05
C MET A 306 14.80 -19.83 -27.10
N ASN A 307 14.89 -19.43 -28.38
CA ASN A 307 15.44 -20.21 -29.47
C ASN A 307 16.95 -19.99 -29.63
N GLY A 308 17.74 -20.98 -29.30
CA GLY A 308 19.22 -20.91 -29.36
C GLY A 308 19.90 -20.32 -28.11
N GLY A 309 19.17 -19.70 -27.22
CA GLY A 309 19.66 -19.09 -25.96
C GLY A 309 19.11 -19.75 -24.71
N SER A 310 19.15 -19.02 -23.60
CA SER A 310 18.74 -19.48 -22.28
C SER A 310 17.47 -18.79 -21.75
N ASP A 311 16.82 -17.97 -22.58
CA ASP A 311 15.55 -17.31 -22.31
C ASP A 311 15.58 -16.36 -21.11
N PHE A 312 16.28 -15.26 -21.22
CA PHE A 312 16.29 -14.19 -20.22
C PHE A 312 16.24 -12.81 -20.86
N GLN A 313 15.70 -11.86 -20.11
CA GLN A 313 15.74 -10.44 -20.44
C GLN A 313 16.03 -9.62 -19.18
N LEU A 314 17.01 -8.72 -19.27
CA LEU A 314 17.31 -7.71 -18.26
C LEU A 314 16.82 -6.35 -18.75
N LEU A 315 16.00 -5.74 -17.94
CA LEU A 315 15.44 -4.39 -18.13
C LEU A 315 16.02 -3.44 -17.10
N LEU A 316 16.02 -2.16 -17.42
CA LEU A 316 16.16 -1.08 -16.45
C LEU A 316 14.82 -0.34 -16.39
N LEU A 317 14.18 -0.33 -15.24
CA LEU A 317 12.93 0.38 -15.04
C LEU A 317 13.13 1.90 -15.19
N SER A 318 12.10 2.62 -15.57
CA SER A 318 12.12 4.09 -15.75
C SER A 318 12.44 4.86 -14.47
N SER A 319 12.09 4.28 -13.31
CA SER A 319 12.37 4.79 -11.97
C SER A 319 12.62 3.65 -10.98
N ALA A 320 13.31 3.95 -9.89
CA ALA A 320 13.37 3.03 -8.76
C ALA A 320 12.01 2.98 -8.04
N PRO A 321 11.58 1.80 -7.52
CA PRO A 321 10.38 1.73 -6.70
C PRO A 321 10.49 2.62 -5.46
N SER A 322 9.36 3.26 -5.07
CA SER A 322 9.31 4.05 -3.84
C SER A 322 9.75 3.23 -2.63
N LEU A 323 10.53 3.83 -1.75
CA LEU A 323 10.94 3.18 -0.49
C LEU A 323 9.75 2.81 0.41
N SER A 324 8.64 3.56 0.31
CA SER A 324 7.39 3.25 1.01
C SER A 324 6.74 1.94 0.56
N TRP A 325 7.05 1.45 -0.65
CA TRP A 325 6.59 0.14 -1.13
C TRP A 325 7.44 -1.01 -0.58
N ASN A 326 8.48 -0.68 0.19
CA ASN A 326 9.40 -1.63 0.79
C ASN A 326 10.06 -2.58 -0.25
N PRO A 327 10.68 -2.04 -1.31
CA PRO A 327 11.27 -2.87 -2.37
C PRO A 327 12.46 -3.70 -1.86
N TYR A 328 12.75 -4.79 -2.57
CA TYR A 328 13.92 -5.62 -2.33
C TYR A 328 14.54 -6.06 -3.66
N TYR A 329 15.81 -5.84 -3.82
CA TYR A 329 16.57 -6.28 -4.99
C TYR A 329 17.11 -7.67 -4.71
N ASN A 330 16.53 -8.70 -5.34
CA ASN A 330 16.84 -10.08 -5.05
C ASN A 330 18.29 -10.44 -5.41
N GLY A 331 18.92 -11.21 -4.54
CA GLY A 331 20.24 -11.78 -4.77
C GLY A 331 20.19 -12.91 -5.78
N TRP A 332 21.35 -13.32 -6.28
CA TRP A 332 21.46 -14.32 -7.32
C TRP A 332 22.64 -15.28 -7.11
N SER A 333 22.55 -16.43 -7.75
CA SER A 333 23.61 -17.43 -7.80
C SER A 333 23.79 -17.95 -9.22
N ARG A 334 25.01 -17.85 -9.75
CA ARG A 334 25.43 -18.46 -11.01
C ARG A 334 26.12 -19.82 -10.81
N SER A 335 25.95 -20.42 -9.65
CA SER A 335 26.42 -21.78 -9.40
C SER A 335 25.81 -22.76 -10.39
N THR A 336 26.61 -23.72 -10.85
CA THR A 336 26.15 -24.84 -11.67
C THR A 336 25.67 -26.03 -10.83
N THR A 337 25.80 -25.95 -9.49
CA THR A 337 25.30 -26.94 -8.55
C THR A 337 23.79 -26.79 -8.42
N ALA A 338 23.05 -27.86 -8.64
CA ALA A 338 21.60 -27.88 -8.52
C ALA A 338 21.15 -27.72 -7.07
N SER A 339 20.19 -26.83 -6.81
CA SER A 339 19.62 -26.63 -5.48
C SER A 339 18.73 -27.81 -5.07
N PRO A 340 18.83 -28.31 -3.82
CA PRO A 340 18.02 -29.42 -3.33
C PRO A 340 16.57 -29.03 -3.03
N SER A 341 16.28 -27.77 -2.80
CA SER A 341 14.95 -27.24 -2.47
C SER A 341 14.88 -25.73 -2.70
N GLY A 342 13.67 -25.20 -2.75
CA GLY A 342 13.42 -23.75 -2.88
C GLY A 342 12.00 -23.48 -3.36
N VAL A 343 11.81 -22.29 -3.97
CA VAL A 343 10.49 -21.84 -4.44
C VAL A 343 10.59 -21.07 -5.75
N SER A 344 9.45 -20.98 -6.45
CA SER A 344 9.20 -19.87 -7.39
C SER A 344 8.13 -18.95 -6.82
N ILE A 345 8.29 -17.64 -7.05
CA ILE A 345 7.31 -16.61 -6.69
C ILE A 345 6.89 -15.94 -7.99
N HIS A 346 5.58 -15.95 -8.28
CA HIS A 346 5.08 -15.63 -9.61
C HIS A 346 3.63 -15.11 -9.59
N HIS A 347 3.13 -14.69 -10.76
CA HIS A 347 1.77 -14.23 -11.00
C HIS A 347 1.07 -15.10 -12.04
N PRO A 348 0.62 -16.31 -11.67
CA PRO A 348 -0.05 -17.21 -12.59
C PRO A 348 -1.36 -16.58 -13.05
N SER A 349 -1.65 -16.65 -14.34
CA SER A 349 -2.81 -16.03 -14.99
C SER A 349 -2.97 -14.52 -14.72
N GLY A 350 -1.89 -13.86 -14.23
CA GLY A 350 -1.93 -12.46 -13.81
C GLY A 350 -2.53 -12.22 -12.42
N ASP A 351 -2.86 -13.27 -11.70
CA ASP A 351 -3.41 -13.20 -10.34
C ASP A 351 -2.44 -12.61 -9.32
N ALA A 352 -2.97 -12.32 -8.14
CA ALA A 352 -2.19 -11.97 -6.97
C ALA A 352 -1.04 -12.96 -6.75
N LYS A 353 0.08 -12.45 -6.26
CA LYS A 353 1.34 -13.18 -6.10
C LYS A 353 1.18 -14.53 -5.42
N LYS A 354 1.70 -15.59 -6.05
CA LYS A 354 1.67 -16.95 -5.59
C LYS A 354 3.06 -17.50 -5.33
N ILE A 355 3.13 -18.65 -4.63
CA ILE A 355 4.34 -19.36 -4.31
C ILE A 355 4.19 -20.85 -4.71
N SER A 356 5.18 -21.38 -5.42
CA SER A 356 5.30 -22.80 -5.76
C SER A 356 6.55 -23.36 -5.13
N THR A 357 6.44 -24.46 -4.39
CA THR A 357 7.54 -25.05 -3.61
C THR A 357 8.08 -26.30 -4.28
N TYR A 358 9.41 -26.46 -4.29
CA TYR A 358 10.06 -27.71 -4.67
C TYR A 358 10.96 -28.24 -3.53
N THR A 359 10.94 -29.56 -3.34
CA THR A 359 11.69 -30.27 -2.28
C THR A 359 12.60 -31.36 -2.85
N GLN A 360 12.72 -31.44 -4.18
CA GLN A 360 13.62 -32.34 -4.88
C GLN A 360 14.68 -31.52 -5.59
N THR A 361 15.90 -32.05 -5.64
CA THR A 361 17.03 -31.41 -6.34
C THR A 361 16.64 -31.11 -7.80
N LEU A 362 16.91 -29.86 -8.22
CA LEU A 362 16.67 -29.42 -9.60
C LEU A 362 17.40 -30.33 -10.59
N GLY A 363 16.72 -30.71 -11.67
CA GLY A 363 17.33 -31.42 -12.77
C GLY A 363 17.95 -30.45 -13.79
N THR A 364 18.63 -31.02 -14.79
CA THR A 364 19.12 -30.27 -15.95
C THR A 364 18.39 -30.72 -17.21
N GLY A 365 17.92 -29.75 -18.00
CA GLY A 365 17.21 -30.01 -19.26
C GLY A 365 17.58 -29.02 -20.37
N THR A 366 17.02 -29.29 -21.54
CA THR A 366 17.08 -28.44 -22.72
C THR A 366 15.65 -28.07 -23.11
N TRP A 367 15.33 -26.79 -23.20
CA TRP A 367 14.07 -26.34 -23.79
C TRP A 367 14.09 -26.58 -25.30
N SER A 368 12.97 -26.95 -25.88
CA SER A 368 12.85 -27.19 -27.31
C SER A 368 13.32 -25.97 -28.13
N GLY A 369 14.31 -26.14 -28.98
CA GLY A 369 14.91 -25.05 -29.74
C GLY A 369 15.95 -24.21 -29.00
N GLY A 370 16.07 -24.37 -27.66
CA GLY A 370 16.98 -23.56 -26.83
C GLY A 370 18.41 -24.13 -26.75
N MET A 371 19.27 -23.44 -26.02
CA MET A 371 20.64 -23.83 -25.75
C MET A 371 20.69 -25.13 -24.96
N SER A 372 21.57 -26.09 -25.35
CA SER A 372 21.72 -27.38 -24.69
C SER A 372 22.06 -27.26 -23.21
N SER A 373 21.35 -28.02 -22.38
CA SER A 373 21.54 -28.08 -20.92
C SER A 373 21.46 -26.74 -20.20
N ALA A 374 20.78 -25.77 -20.82
CA ALA A 374 20.69 -24.40 -20.31
C ALA A 374 19.53 -24.16 -19.34
N HIS A 375 18.72 -25.17 -19.05
CA HIS A 375 17.59 -25.04 -18.14
C HIS A 375 17.72 -25.94 -16.93
N TRP A 376 17.25 -25.42 -15.78
CA TRP A 376 16.84 -26.25 -14.66
C TRP A 376 15.48 -26.86 -14.96
N THR A 377 15.28 -28.12 -14.58
CA THR A 377 13.98 -28.76 -14.55
C THR A 377 13.51 -28.88 -13.11
N VAL A 378 12.26 -28.54 -12.86
CA VAL A 378 11.65 -28.57 -11.52
C VAL A 378 10.37 -29.40 -11.54
N ARG A 379 10.07 -30.07 -10.42
CA ARG A 379 8.80 -30.70 -10.10
C ARG A 379 8.28 -30.10 -8.79
N TRP A 380 7.04 -29.68 -8.79
CA TRP A 380 6.45 -29.06 -7.62
C TRP A 380 6.10 -30.07 -6.55
N ALA A 381 6.13 -29.65 -5.30
CA ALA A 381 5.78 -30.46 -4.14
C ALA A 381 4.41 -30.08 -3.60
N GLN A 382 3.66 -31.06 -3.12
CA GLN A 382 2.46 -30.78 -2.34
C GLN A 382 2.84 -30.18 -0.99
N THR A 383 2.14 -29.11 -0.62
CA THR A 383 2.34 -28.38 0.63
C THR A 383 1.04 -28.37 1.45
N ALA A 384 1.03 -27.72 2.60
CA ALA A 384 -0.15 -27.65 3.46
C ALA A 384 -1.35 -26.96 2.78
N ASN A 385 -1.07 -25.92 1.94
CA ASN A 385 -2.11 -25.10 1.31
C ASN A 385 -2.33 -25.41 -0.18
N GLY A 386 -1.62 -26.35 -0.78
CA GLY A 386 -1.78 -26.74 -2.17
C GLY A 386 -0.49 -27.21 -2.82
N TRP A 387 -0.55 -27.35 -4.14
CA TRP A 387 0.63 -27.73 -4.92
C TRP A 387 1.46 -26.53 -5.36
N GLY A 388 0.79 -25.47 -5.81
CA GLY A 388 1.44 -24.39 -6.55
C GLY A 388 2.12 -24.91 -7.84
N VAL A 389 1.63 -24.47 -8.99
CA VAL A 389 2.18 -24.82 -10.31
C VAL A 389 2.39 -23.55 -11.12
N THR A 390 3.01 -23.61 -12.29
CA THR A 390 3.10 -22.46 -13.18
C THR A 390 1.98 -22.46 -14.21
N GLU A 391 1.51 -21.27 -14.57
CA GLU A 391 0.49 -21.02 -15.60
C GLU A 391 0.94 -19.93 -16.56
N GLY A 392 0.15 -19.64 -17.62
CA GLY A 392 0.35 -18.45 -18.45
C GLY A 392 0.38 -17.21 -17.57
N GLY A 393 1.37 -16.31 -17.73
CA GLY A 393 1.60 -15.18 -16.84
C GLY A 393 2.70 -15.42 -15.78
N SER A 394 2.97 -16.69 -15.41
CA SER A 394 4.14 -17.01 -14.58
C SER A 394 5.49 -16.85 -15.32
N SER A 395 5.48 -16.78 -16.63
CA SER A 395 6.64 -16.58 -17.51
C SER A 395 7.59 -15.52 -16.98
N GLY A 396 8.91 -15.82 -16.98
CA GLY A 396 9.93 -14.90 -16.48
C GLY A 396 10.08 -14.82 -14.96
N SER A 397 9.21 -15.50 -14.20
CA SER A 397 9.33 -15.54 -12.73
C SER A 397 10.64 -16.14 -12.27
N PRO A 398 11.22 -15.65 -11.15
CA PRO A 398 12.43 -16.23 -10.59
C PRO A 398 12.17 -17.58 -9.92
N ILE A 399 13.13 -18.51 -10.06
CA ILE A 399 13.25 -19.64 -9.16
C ILE A 399 14.41 -19.39 -8.19
N PHE A 400 14.14 -19.60 -6.91
CA PHE A 400 15.08 -19.39 -5.82
C PHE A 400 15.63 -20.71 -5.30
N ASP A 401 16.90 -20.69 -4.91
CA ASP A 401 17.55 -21.81 -4.20
C ASP A 401 17.21 -21.78 -2.69
N ASN A 402 17.67 -22.80 -1.96
CA ASN A 402 17.52 -22.88 -0.50
C ASN A 402 18.29 -21.78 0.29
N ASN A 403 19.16 -21.02 -0.38
CA ASN A 403 19.84 -19.84 0.17
C ASN A 403 19.14 -18.52 -0.22
N LYS A 404 17.92 -18.60 -0.76
CA LYS A 404 17.07 -17.45 -1.14
C LYS A 404 17.66 -16.59 -2.27
N ARG A 405 18.45 -17.19 -3.17
CA ARG A 405 19.05 -16.53 -4.33
C ARG A 405 18.42 -17.03 -5.62
N ILE A 406 18.25 -16.12 -6.57
CA ILE A 406 17.75 -16.46 -7.91
C ILE A 406 18.76 -17.37 -8.62
N VAL A 407 18.30 -18.51 -9.13
CA VAL A 407 19.10 -19.46 -9.91
C VAL A 407 18.59 -19.62 -11.34
N GLY A 408 17.47 -18.99 -11.70
CA GLY A 408 16.92 -19.03 -13.06
C GLY A 408 15.62 -18.25 -13.22
N THR A 409 15.16 -18.17 -14.49
CA THR A 409 13.90 -17.53 -14.92
C THR A 409 12.99 -18.54 -15.64
N LEU A 410 11.69 -18.51 -15.41
CA LEU A 410 10.74 -19.45 -16.01
C LEU A 410 10.62 -19.23 -17.52
N THR A 411 10.94 -20.30 -18.29
CA THR A 411 10.67 -20.39 -19.71
C THR A 411 9.27 -20.98 -19.97
N GLY A 412 8.89 -22.04 -19.26
CA GLY A 412 7.59 -22.68 -19.40
C GLY A 412 7.62 -24.11 -18.89
N GLY A 413 6.57 -24.89 -19.16
CA GLY A 413 6.51 -26.25 -18.71
C GLY A 413 5.19 -26.95 -18.97
N SER A 414 5.01 -28.09 -18.32
CA SER A 414 3.84 -28.96 -18.48
C SER A 414 3.06 -29.18 -17.18
N SER A 415 3.51 -28.55 -16.06
CA SER A 415 2.77 -28.65 -14.81
C SER A 415 1.39 -27.99 -14.92
N THR A 416 0.40 -28.59 -14.30
CA THR A 416 -0.98 -28.09 -14.17
C THR A 416 -1.54 -28.59 -12.84
N CYS A 417 -2.63 -28.02 -12.34
CA CYS A 417 -3.29 -28.53 -11.14
C CYS A 417 -3.68 -29.99 -11.23
N ASN A 418 -4.01 -30.49 -12.43
CA ASN A 418 -4.29 -31.92 -12.68
C ASN A 418 -3.03 -32.78 -12.77
N ASN A 419 -1.90 -32.19 -13.13
CA ASN A 419 -0.62 -32.89 -13.30
C ASN A 419 0.53 -32.08 -12.65
N PRO A 420 0.50 -31.88 -11.34
CA PRO A 420 1.40 -30.93 -10.67
C PRO A 420 2.85 -31.39 -10.61
N THR A 421 3.10 -32.65 -10.81
CA THR A 421 4.44 -33.25 -10.83
C THR A 421 5.10 -33.31 -12.23
N TYR A 422 4.44 -32.77 -13.26
CA TYR A 422 5.07 -32.59 -14.56
C TYR A 422 6.14 -31.50 -14.48
N GLN A 423 7.10 -31.54 -15.44
CA GLN A 423 8.28 -30.70 -15.38
C GLN A 423 8.01 -29.30 -15.91
N ASP A 424 8.51 -28.29 -15.17
CA ASP A 424 8.71 -26.95 -15.67
C ASP A 424 10.20 -26.65 -15.84
N TYR A 425 10.52 -25.67 -16.72
CA TYR A 425 11.87 -25.35 -17.17
C TYR A 425 12.19 -23.90 -16.84
N TYR A 426 13.31 -23.70 -16.16
CA TYR A 426 13.83 -22.37 -15.82
C TYR A 426 15.20 -22.18 -16.46
N GLY A 427 15.37 -21.16 -17.31
CA GLY A 427 16.67 -20.80 -17.86
C GLY A 427 17.67 -20.58 -16.72
N LYS A 428 18.84 -21.24 -16.79
CA LYS A 428 19.85 -21.20 -15.73
C LYS A 428 20.51 -19.83 -15.65
N PHE A 429 20.56 -19.24 -14.47
CA PHE A 429 21.25 -17.96 -14.25
C PHE A 429 22.73 -18.02 -14.68
N SER A 430 23.39 -19.17 -14.48
CA SER A 430 24.76 -19.39 -14.96
C SER A 430 24.92 -19.30 -16.49
N LYS A 431 23.84 -19.56 -17.23
CA LYS A 431 23.81 -19.41 -18.69
C LYS A 431 23.42 -18.00 -19.13
N HIS A 432 22.58 -17.31 -18.36
CA HIS A 432 22.27 -15.90 -18.56
C HIS A 432 23.51 -15.03 -18.38
N TRP A 433 24.45 -15.45 -17.52
CA TRP A 433 25.59 -14.67 -17.12
C TRP A 433 26.48 -14.24 -18.31
N ASP A 434 26.90 -15.17 -19.16
CA ASP A 434 27.83 -14.93 -20.25
C ASP A 434 27.72 -15.87 -21.47
N ALA A 435 26.75 -16.81 -21.49
CA ALA A 435 26.73 -17.89 -22.49
C ALA A 435 25.90 -17.57 -23.76
N ASN A 436 25.12 -16.46 -23.79
CA ASN A 436 24.23 -16.15 -24.92
C ASN A 436 24.90 -15.32 -26.03
N GLY A 437 26.14 -14.90 -25.85
CA GLY A 437 26.88 -14.12 -26.84
C GLY A 437 28.04 -13.35 -26.22
N THR A 438 28.76 -12.59 -27.04
CA THR A 438 29.98 -11.86 -26.62
C THR A 438 29.71 -10.40 -26.30
N THR A 439 28.65 -9.82 -26.85
CA THR A 439 28.28 -8.42 -26.64
C THR A 439 27.58 -8.21 -25.32
N ASN A 440 27.59 -6.97 -24.80
CA ASN A 440 27.02 -6.67 -23.48
C ASN A 440 25.49 -6.85 -23.42
N ASP A 441 24.80 -6.69 -24.55
CA ASP A 441 23.35 -6.90 -24.70
C ASP A 441 22.94 -8.38 -24.74
N LYS A 442 23.89 -9.33 -24.65
CA LYS A 442 23.67 -10.78 -24.66
C LYS A 442 24.03 -11.48 -23.35
N LYS A 443 24.35 -10.72 -22.29
CA LYS A 443 24.82 -11.28 -21.01
C LYS A 443 24.50 -10.38 -19.83
N LEU A 444 24.30 -11.00 -18.65
CA LEU A 444 24.03 -10.29 -17.41
C LEU A 444 25.29 -9.65 -16.79
N GLN A 445 26.45 -10.28 -16.99
CA GLN A 445 27.71 -9.95 -16.33
C GLN A 445 28.02 -8.43 -16.27
N PRO A 446 28.02 -7.66 -17.38
CA PRO A 446 28.45 -6.26 -17.33
C PRO A 446 27.49 -5.34 -16.57
N TRP A 447 26.24 -5.78 -16.38
CA TRP A 447 25.20 -5.02 -15.70
C TRP A 447 25.12 -5.37 -14.20
N LEU A 448 25.27 -6.66 -13.85
CA LEU A 448 25.13 -7.13 -12.48
C LEU A 448 26.47 -7.23 -11.74
N ASP A 449 27.59 -7.07 -12.43
CA ASP A 449 28.93 -6.96 -11.83
C ASP A 449 29.67 -5.72 -12.32
N PRO A 450 29.14 -4.49 -12.09
CA PRO A 450 29.81 -3.25 -12.51
C PRO A 450 31.15 -3.03 -11.81
N LEU A 451 31.40 -3.68 -10.67
CA LEU A 451 32.68 -3.60 -9.95
C LEU A 451 33.74 -4.59 -10.46
N GLY A 452 33.39 -5.52 -11.35
CA GLY A 452 34.31 -6.50 -11.92
C GLY A 452 34.84 -7.52 -10.89
N THR A 453 34.11 -7.76 -9.83
CA THR A 453 34.51 -8.66 -8.72
C THR A 453 34.30 -10.15 -9.05
N ASN A 454 33.56 -10.43 -10.12
CA ASN A 454 33.25 -11.77 -10.65
C ASN A 454 32.75 -12.79 -9.60
N PRO A 455 31.81 -12.42 -8.71
CA PRO A 455 31.34 -13.32 -7.67
C PRO A 455 30.49 -14.46 -8.26
N THR A 456 30.50 -15.61 -7.61
CA THR A 456 29.61 -16.73 -7.97
C THR A 456 28.19 -16.50 -7.43
N THR A 457 28.08 -15.79 -6.33
CA THR A 457 26.81 -15.46 -5.65
C THR A 457 26.84 -14.02 -5.18
N LEU A 458 25.69 -13.41 -5.16
CA LEU A 458 25.46 -12.10 -4.54
C LEU A 458 24.17 -12.16 -3.71
N ASP A 459 24.22 -11.64 -2.50
CA ASP A 459 23.02 -11.50 -1.66
C ASP A 459 22.15 -10.36 -2.16
N GLY A 460 20.88 -10.37 -1.75
CA GLY A 460 19.98 -9.28 -2.12
C GLY A 460 20.29 -7.97 -1.38
N TYR A 461 19.74 -6.91 -1.90
CA TYR A 461 19.90 -5.55 -1.37
C TYR A 461 18.56 -4.98 -0.93
N ASP A 462 18.50 -4.51 0.31
CA ASP A 462 17.34 -3.82 0.88
C ASP A 462 17.65 -2.32 0.99
N PRO A 463 17.08 -1.46 0.16
CA PRO A 463 17.35 -0.02 0.21
C PRO A 463 16.84 0.63 1.51
N ASN A 464 15.88 0.00 2.21
CA ASN A 464 15.44 0.41 3.54
C ASN A 464 16.37 -0.08 4.65
N ASN A 465 17.29 -1.01 4.33
CA ASN A 465 18.33 -1.51 5.24
C ASN A 465 19.66 -1.72 4.50
N PRO A 466 20.28 -0.66 3.95
CA PRO A 466 21.44 -0.75 3.08
C PRO A 466 22.68 -1.33 3.77
N SER A 467 22.72 -1.32 5.08
CA SER A 467 23.82 -1.91 5.86
C SER A 467 23.72 -3.43 6.03
N GLY A 468 22.58 -4.03 5.75
CA GLY A 468 22.31 -5.45 6.00
C GLY A 468 22.24 -5.81 7.52
N VAL A 469 22.28 -4.84 8.40
CA VAL A 469 22.19 -5.05 9.85
C VAL A 469 20.72 -5.20 10.25
N ASN A 470 20.36 -6.35 10.82
CA ASN A 470 19.00 -6.59 11.30
C ASN A 470 18.65 -5.66 12.48
N ASN A 471 17.42 -5.17 12.50
CA ASN A 471 16.91 -4.37 13.62
C ASN A 471 16.85 -5.16 14.92
N PRO A 472 16.84 -4.47 16.08
CA PRO A 472 16.36 -5.04 17.33
C PRO A 472 14.90 -5.52 17.16
N GLN A 473 14.38 -6.29 18.11
CA GLN A 473 13.02 -6.82 18.06
C GLN A 473 12.22 -6.37 19.29
N ASN A 474 10.88 -6.42 19.21
CA ASN A 474 9.96 -6.15 20.32
C ASN A 474 10.21 -4.79 21.00
N PHE A 475 10.47 -3.75 20.21
CA PHE A 475 10.72 -2.41 20.76
C PHE A 475 9.40 -1.76 21.21
N VAL A 476 9.31 -1.47 22.50
CA VAL A 476 8.12 -0.91 23.15
C VAL A 476 8.52 0.28 24.01
N ALA A 477 7.69 1.31 24.03
CA ALA A 477 7.76 2.45 24.94
C ALA A 477 6.51 2.45 25.84
N THR A 478 6.71 2.47 27.15
CA THR A 478 5.64 2.39 28.16
C THR A 478 5.72 3.59 29.09
N SER A 479 4.64 4.34 29.21
CA SER A 479 4.53 5.46 30.16
C SER A 479 4.47 4.94 31.58
N ILE A 480 5.36 5.41 32.46
CA ILE A 480 5.46 4.97 33.86
C ILE A 480 5.01 6.08 34.82
N SER A 481 5.20 7.33 34.46
CA SER A 481 4.83 8.49 35.29
C SER A 481 4.74 9.76 34.46
N GLN A 482 4.52 10.89 35.11
CA GLN A 482 4.59 12.21 34.51
C GLN A 482 5.97 12.57 33.94
N THR A 483 7.02 11.90 34.40
CA THR A 483 8.42 12.27 34.10
C THR A 483 9.26 11.09 33.60
N GLN A 484 8.64 9.92 33.37
CA GLN A 484 9.37 8.69 32.97
C GLN A 484 8.60 7.89 31.95
N ILE A 485 9.33 7.42 30.93
CA ILE A 485 8.93 6.41 29.96
C ILE A 485 9.98 5.30 30.00
N ASP A 486 9.53 4.06 30.19
CA ASP A 486 10.37 2.88 30.11
C ASP A 486 10.37 2.30 28.71
N LEU A 487 11.55 1.97 28.22
CA LEU A 487 11.78 1.40 26.90
C LEU A 487 12.32 -0.02 27.05
N SER A 488 11.77 -0.95 26.26
CA SER A 488 12.21 -2.34 26.27
C SER A 488 12.33 -2.88 24.85
N TRP A 489 13.24 -3.82 24.64
CA TRP A 489 13.49 -4.46 23.34
C TRP A 489 14.21 -5.80 23.53
N SER A 490 14.32 -6.57 22.44
CA SER A 490 15.24 -7.70 22.33
C SER A 490 16.36 -7.35 21.35
N LEU A 491 17.57 -7.81 21.58
CA LEU A 491 18.65 -7.68 20.62
C LEU A 491 18.32 -8.49 19.36
N ASN A 492 18.89 -8.13 18.22
CA ASN A 492 18.76 -8.92 17.00
C ASN A 492 19.45 -10.30 17.12
N SER A 493 19.26 -11.17 16.13
CA SER A 493 19.80 -12.53 16.12
C SER A 493 21.33 -12.60 16.23
N SER A 494 22.04 -11.51 15.93
CA SER A 494 23.49 -11.38 16.07
C SER A 494 23.92 -10.82 17.42
N ASN A 495 22.99 -10.54 18.33
CA ASN A 495 23.23 -9.90 19.64
C ASN A 495 24.00 -8.57 19.54
N ASN A 496 23.78 -7.82 18.47
CA ASN A 496 24.43 -6.54 18.28
C ASN A 496 24.01 -5.54 19.36
N PRO A 497 24.92 -4.68 19.85
CA PRO A 497 24.56 -3.55 20.69
C PRO A 497 23.61 -2.61 19.96
N VAL A 498 22.89 -1.78 20.71
CA VAL A 498 21.92 -0.84 20.16
C VAL A 498 22.33 0.61 20.36
N LEU A 499 21.87 1.48 19.47
CA LEU A 499 21.83 2.93 19.60
C LEU A 499 20.36 3.35 19.73
N LEU A 500 20.00 3.97 20.84
CA LEU A 500 18.66 4.44 21.11
C LEU A 500 18.64 5.96 21.06
N VAL A 501 17.77 6.53 20.25
CA VAL A 501 17.58 7.98 20.12
C VAL A 501 16.14 8.36 20.44
N TYR A 502 15.93 9.63 20.88
CA TYR A 502 14.59 10.19 21.07
C TYR A 502 14.44 11.54 20.37
N ASN A 503 13.20 11.93 20.14
CA ASN A 503 12.82 13.26 19.68
C ASN A 503 11.45 13.66 20.29
N THR A 504 11.15 14.95 20.27
CA THR A 504 9.84 15.51 20.64
C THR A 504 8.90 15.63 19.44
N THR A 505 9.40 15.34 18.25
CA THR A 505 8.62 15.23 17.00
C THR A 505 8.87 13.84 16.38
N ASN A 506 7.90 13.33 15.63
CA ASN A 506 8.07 12.03 14.94
C ASN A 506 8.98 12.15 13.70
N THR A 507 10.14 12.79 13.88
CA THR A 507 11.12 12.99 12.81
C THR A 507 12.47 12.45 13.24
N PHE A 508 12.95 11.43 12.51
CA PHE A 508 14.25 10.81 12.77
C PHE A 508 15.04 10.70 11.49
N GLY A 509 16.33 10.97 11.59
CA GLY A 509 17.29 10.63 10.57
C GLY A 509 17.78 9.19 10.67
N THR A 510 18.88 8.94 9.97
CA THR A 510 19.62 7.65 9.98
C THR A 510 21.05 7.90 10.40
N PRO A 511 21.60 7.12 11.36
CA PRO A 511 23.02 7.21 11.70
C PRO A 511 23.90 6.91 10.49
N THR A 512 24.95 7.68 10.30
CA THR A 512 25.91 7.46 9.20
C THR A 512 26.77 6.26 9.51
N ASN A 513 26.79 5.27 8.63
CA ASN A 513 27.68 4.09 8.74
C ASN A 513 29.15 4.51 8.85
N GLY A 514 29.91 3.84 9.66
CA GLY A 514 31.30 4.17 9.98
C GLY A 514 31.49 5.25 11.04
N THR A 515 30.44 6.00 11.42
CA THR A 515 30.52 7.06 12.44
C THR A 515 30.11 6.52 13.80
N ASN A 516 30.90 6.83 14.82
CA ASN A 516 30.60 6.46 16.21
C ASN A 516 29.79 7.59 16.88
N TYR A 517 28.57 7.30 17.33
CA TYR A 517 27.73 8.24 18.09
C TYR A 517 27.77 7.90 19.58
N ASN A 518 27.84 8.93 20.43
CA ASN A 518 27.80 8.83 21.88
C ASN A 518 26.51 9.45 22.45
N VAL A 519 26.16 9.10 23.70
CA VAL A 519 25.03 9.69 24.42
C VAL A 519 25.13 11.21 24.44
N GLY A 520 24.03 11.89 24.18
CA GLY A 520 23.92 13.36 24.06
C GLY A 520 24.16 13.90 22.65
N GLN A 521 24.69 13.14 21.70
CA GLN A 521 24.88 13.57 20.32
C GLN A 521 23.58 13.39 19.51
N THR A 522 23.42 14.24 18.50
CA THR A 522 22.31 14.15 17.55
C THR A 522 22.76 13.43 16.27
N ILE A 523 21.94 12.49 15.77
CA ILE A 523 22.21 11.84 14.48
C ILE A 523 21.76 12.75 13.31
N PRO A 524 22.35 12.62 12.11
CA PRO A 524 21.91 13.38 10.93
C PRO A 524 20.42 13.20 10.65
N GLY A 525 19.69 14.28 10.41
CA GLY A 525 18.25 14.26 10.16
C GLY A 525 17.35 14.19 11.42
N GLY A 526 17.94 14.24 12.63
CA GLY A 526 17.19 14.35 13.90
C GLY A 526 17.24 13.08 14.76
N GLY A 527 17.08 13.28 16.05
CA GLY A 527 17.15 12.26 17.11
C GLY A 527 18.40 12.39 17.97
N THR A 528 18.21 12.59 19.29
CA THR A 528 19.30 12.67 20.28
C THR A 528 19.55 11.31 20.91
N VAL A 529 20.80 10.86 20.95
CA VAL A 529 21.21 9.58 21.54
C VAL A 529 21.03 9.63 23.05
N ILE A 530 20.26 8.70 23.61
CA ILE A 530 20.05 8.55 25.06
C ILE A 530 20.65 7.27 25.61
N TYR A 531 20.88 6.26 24.77
CA TYR A 531 21.51 5.02 25.22
C TYR A 531 22.32 4.37 24.07
N LYS A 532 23.41 3.71 24.46
CA LYS A 532 24.22 2.87 23.59
C LYS A 532 24.77 1.68 24.41
N GLY A 533 24.52 0.46 23.97
CA GLY A 533 25.01 -0.74 24.67
C GLY A 533 24.19 -1.99 24.35
N THR A 534 24.31 -3.01 25.17
CA THR A 534 23.69 -4.34 25.00
C THR A 534 22.56 -4.62 25.99
N ASN A 535 22.18 -3.66 26.85
CA ASN A 535 21.01 -3.83 27.70
C ASN A 535 19.74 -3.94 26.80
N THR A 536 18.73 -4.56 27.37
CA THR A 536 17.42 -4.76 26.68
C THR A 536 16.32 -3.85 27.23
N SER A 537 16.69 -2.88 28.07
CA SER A 537 15.78 -1.86 28.59
C SER A 537 16.51 -0.56 28.93
N TYR A 538 15.75 0.54 28.98
CA TYR A 538 16.23 1.88 29.39
C TYR A 538 15.07 2.68 29.96
N ALA A 539 15.27 3.30 31.12
CA ALA A 539 14.33 4.24 31.74
C ALA A 539 14.68 5.67 31.31
N HIS A 540 13.84 6.32 30.51
CA HIS A 540 14.00 7.71 30.14
C HIS A 540 13.27 8.60 31.14
N THR A 541 14.03 9.30 31.96
CA THR A 541 13.54 10.12 33.08
C THR A 541 13.77 11.62 32.85
N GLY A 542 13.14 12.47 33.67
CA GLY A 542 13.26 13.93 33.55
C GLY A 542 12.44 14.52 32.43
N LEU A 543 11.40 13.82 32.02
CA LEU A 543 10.48 14.20 30.95
C LEU A 543 9.42 15.21 31.46
N ASN A 544 8.79 15.93 30.54
CA ASN A 544 7.65 16.82 30.84
C ASN A 544 6.35 16.01 30.88
N ALA A 545 5.46 16.35 31.79
CA ALA A 545 4.14 15.72 31.90
C ALA A 545 3.28 16.00 30.66
N GLY A 546 2.42 15.05 30.29
CA GLY A 546 1.49 15.15 29.18
C GLY A 546 2.14 15.33 27.81
N THR A 547 3.39 14.93 27.66
CA THR A 547 4.18 15.15 26.45
C THR A 547 4.45 13.84 25.75
N THR A 548 4.16 13.80 24.43
CA THR A 548 4.51 12.64 23.60
C THR A 548 5.98 12.68 23.22
N TYR A 549 6.68 11.60 23.49
CA TYR A 549 8.06 11.37 23.11
C TYR A 549 8.13 10.24 22.10
N TYR A 550 8.93 10.45 21.07
CA TYR A 550 9.16 9.51 19.99
C TYR A 550 10.56 8.91 20.16
N TYR A 551 10.70 7.63 19.85
CA TYR A 551 11.95 6.89 20.01
C TYR A 551 12.26 6.12 18.74
N LYS A 552 13.56 5.99 18.44
CA LYS A 552 14.05 5.08 17.41
C LYS A 552 15.27 4.33 17.92
N ILE A 553 15.31 3.02 17.66
CA ILE A 553 16.39 2.14 18.11
C ILE A 553 17.02 1.43 16.93
N PHE A 554 18.36 1.43 16.88
CA PHE A 554 19.16 0.83 15.81
C PHE A 554 20.07 -0.23 16.39
N SER A 555 20.28 -1.37 15.72
CA SER A 555 21.39 -2.28 16.00
C SER A 555 22.69 -1.72 15.44
N ILE A 556 23.83 -1.99 16.10
CA ILE A 556 25.16 -1.54 15.69
C ILE A 556 26.01 -2.78 15.39
N ALA A 557 26.38 -3.00 14.14
CA ALA A 557 27.33 -4.05 13.77
C ALA A 557 28.77 -3.53 13.73
N THR A 558 29.72 -4.44 13.50
CA THR A 558 31.15 -4.14 13.38
C THR A 558 31.40 -3.01 12.40
N GLY A 559 32.31 -2.09 12.75
CA GLY A 559 32.59 -0.91 11.92
C GLY A 559 31.57 0.22 12.04
N ASN A 560 30.72 0.22 13.07
CA ASN A 560 29.61 1.17 13.26
C ASN A 560 28.63 1.17 12.08
N ASN A 561 28.28 0.00 11.56
CA ASN A 561 27.18 -0.15 10.61
C ASN A 561 25.85 -0.24 11.37
N TYR A 562 24.88 0.59 11.00
CA TYR A 562 23.61 0.71 11.71
C TYR A 562 22.48 0.05 10.92
N SER A 563 21.53 -0.58 11.63
CA SER A 563 20.29 -1.06 11.03
C SER A 563 19.39 0.11 10.60
N SER A 564 18.29 -0.19 9.88
CA SER A 564 17.26 0.81 9.51
C SER A 564 16.52 1.41 10.72
N GLY A 565 16.51 0.71 11.84
CA GLY A 565 15.87 1.11 13.10
C GLY A 565 14.39 0.75 13.19
N LEU A 566 13.90 0.62 14.46
CA LEU A 566 12.49 0.50 14.81
C LEU A 566 12.05 1.72 15.59
N THR A 567 10.79 2.13 15.43
CA THR A 567 10.20 3.27 16.14
C THR A 567 9.21 2.82 17.21
N ALA A 568 9.09 3.61 18.26
CA ALA A 568 8.06 3.52 19.28
C ALA A 568 7.76 4.93 19.80
N GLN A 569 6.60 5.11 20.42
CA GLN A 569 6.22 6.37 21.05
C GLN A 569 5.43 6.12 22.33
N ALA A 570 5.49 7.06 23.27
CA ALA A 570 4.63 7.07 24.43
C ALA A 570 4.43 8.51 24.91
N THR A 571 3.29 8.77 25.57
CA THR A 571 2.97 10.06 26.19
C THR A 571 3.10 9.92 27.70
N THR A 572 3.91 10.77 28.35
CA THR A 572 3.98 10.82 29.81
C THR A 572 2.62 11.14 30.41
N TRP A 573 2.36 10.69 31.63
CA TRP A 573 1.07 10.93 32.27
C TRP A 573 0.79 12.41 32.43
N TRP A 574 -0.47 12.78 32.30
CA TRP A 574 -0.92 14.14 32.50
C TRP A 574 -0.95 14.51 33.99
N GLN A 575 -0.83 15.80 34.29
CA GLN A 575 -0.95 16.30 35.67
C GLN A 575 -2.45 16.44 35.99
N GLY A 576 -2.93 15.76 37.02
CA GLY A 576 -4.34 15.52 37.32
C GLY A 576 -5.20 16.68 37.77
N ALA A 577 -4.88 17.95 37.46
CA ALA A 577 -5.77 19.08 37.69
C ALA A 577 -6.06 19.83 36.38
N GLY A 578 -7.32 19.82 35.92
CA GLY A 578 -7.76 20.63 34.78
C GLY A 578 -7.57 19.98 33.42
N PHE A 579 -7.58 18.66 33.32
CA PHE A 579 -7.58 17.93 32.05
C PHE A 579 -9.01 17.84 31.49
N SER A 580 -9.21 18.24 30.23
CA SER A 580 -10.54 18.27 29.59
C SER A 580 -10.48 17.96 28.09
N LEU A 581 -11.61 17.51 27.55
CA LEU A 581 -11.88 17.42 26.12
C LEU A 581 -13.16 18.20 25.82
N ASP A 582 -13.09 19.23 24.98
CA ASP A 582 -14.21 20.05 24.57
C ASP A 582 -14.62 19.89 23.11
N PHE A 583 -13.90 19.04 22.37
CA PHE A 583 -14.05 18.75 20.93
C PHE A 583 -13.80 19.94 19.99
N GLU A 584 -13.59 21.16 20.48
CA GLU A 584 -13.45 22.37 19.67
C GLU A 584 -12.14 22.38 18.84
N ALA A 585 -11.10 21.71 19.36
CA ALA A 585 -9.83 21.55 18.65
C ALA A 585 -9.85 20.49 17.55
N CYS A 586 -10.90 19.63 17.52
CA CYS A 586 -11.05 18.58 16.54
C CYS A 586 -11.57 19.12 15.21
N ALA A 587 -11.22 18.48 14.10
CA ALA A 587 -11.88 18.76 12.83
C ALA A 587 -13.32 18.23 12.85
N ASP A 588 -14.23 18.84 12.07
CA ASP A 588 -15.59 18.33 11.93
C ASP A 588 -15.55 16.89 11.41
N TRP A 589 -16.33 16.01 12.01
CA TRP A 589 -16.45 14.57 11.66
C TRP A 589 -15.21 13.74 11.98
N SER A 590 -14.25 14.27 12.73
CA SER A 590 -13.07 13.53 13.16
C SER A 590 -13.41 12.46 14.21
N THR A 591 -12.80 11.31 14.10
CA THR A 591 -12.75 10.26 15.13
C THR A 591 -11.40 10.26 15.87
N ASP A 592 -10.48 11.16 15.52
CA ASP A 592 -9.20 11.36 16.19
C ASP A 592 -9.32 12.49 17.22
N PHE A 593 -9.20 12.12 18.48
CA PHE A 593 -9.28 13.02 19.64
C PHE A 593 -7.96 13.10 20.40
N THR A 594 -6.84 12.78 19.77
CA THR A 594 -5.54 12.74 20.44
C THR A 594 -5.34 13.94 21.38
N PRO A 595 -5.02 13.75 22.70
CA PRO A 595 -4.54 12.49 23.31
C PRO A 595 -5.62 11.53 23.86
N TRP A 596 -6.91 11.81 23.70
CA TRP A 596 -7.99 10.89 23.99
C TRP A 596 -8.12 9.83 22.87
N THR A 597 -8.68 8.70 23.21
CA THR A 597 -8.90 7.59 22.26
C THR A 597 -10.39 7.39 22.05
N SER A 598 -10.87 7.42 20.81
CA SER A 598 -12.13 6.85 20.39
C SER A 598 -11.90 5.38 20.03
N TYR A 599 -12.72 4.48 20.57
CA TYR A 599 -12.63 3.05 20.29
C TYR A 599 -14.02 2.52 19.95
N ASP A 600 -14.16 1.92 18.79
CA ASP A 600 -15.32 1.20 18.31
C ASP A 600 -15.11 -0.28 18.62
N GLY A 601 -15.86 -0.79 19.60
CA GLY A 601 -15.68 -2.16 20.09
C GLY A 601 -16.60 -3.17 19.41
N ASP A 602 -17.60 -2.71 18.63
CA ASP A 602 -18.47 -3.60 17.87
C ASP A 602 -18.20 -3.61 16.36
N GLY A 603 -17.52 -2.57 15.82
CA GLY A 603 -17.11 -2.48 14.43
C GLY A 603 -18.28 -2.42 13.44
N LYS A 604 -19.45 -1.95 13.88
CA LYS A 604 -20.68 -2.01 13.11
C LYS A 604 -21.07 -0.67 12.51
N ASP A 605 -21.66 -0.73 11.32
CA ASP A 605 -22.25 0.45 10.70
C ASP A 605 -23.36 1.03 11.57
N THR A 606 -23.35 2.36 11.71
CA THR A 606 -24.31 3.11 12.52
C THR A 606 -25.60 3.37 11.75
N TYR A 607 -26.67 3.75 12.46
CA TYR A 607 -27.89 4.23 11.83
C TYR A 607 -27.60 5.53 11.04
N GLY A 608 -28.13 5.62 9.81
CA GLY A 608 -28.33 6.88 9.12
C GLY A 608 -29.57 7.61 9.67
N SER A 609 -29.60 8.92 9.53
CA SER A 609 -30.71 9.75 10.01
C SER A 609 -31.26 10.64 8.90
N SER A 610 -32.57 10.56 8.64
CA SER A 610 -33.24 11.50 7.73
C SER A 610 -33.25 12.95 8.22
N ASP A 611 -32.91 13.18 9.49
CA ASP A 611 -32.93 14.47 10.15
C ASP A 611 -31.54 15.16 10.15
N CYS A 612 -30.49 14.41 9.79
CA CYS A 612 -29.09 14.87 9.80
C CYS A 612 -28.43 14.57 8.46
N ASN A 613 -27.42 15.36 8.12
CA ASN A 613 -26.56 15.08 6.98
C ASN A 613 -25.10 15.42 7.34
N PHE A 614 -24.26 14.42 7.48
CA PHE A 614 -22.87 14.60 7.88
C PHE A 614 -21.95 13.52 7.27
N THR A 615 -20.66 13.83 7.19
CA THR A 615 -19.66 12.88 6.67
C THR A 615 -19.49 11.71 7.65
N GLY A 616 -19.58 10.48 7.14
CA GLY A 616 -19.47 9.26 7.95
C GLY A 616 -20.82 8.74 8.49
N GLU A 617 -21.94 9.34 8.08
CA GLU A 617 -23.27 8.81 8.38
C GLU A 617 -23.43 7.39 7.83
N GLY A 618 -23.92 6.48 8.65
CA GLY A 618 -24.11 5.08 8.26
C GLY A 618 -22.83 4.24 8.20
N THR A 619 -21.70 4.76 8.65
CA THR A 619 -20.44 4.00 8.75
C THR A 619 -20.10 3.65 10.20
N ALA A 620 -19.19 2.68 10.40
CA ALA A 620 -18.71 2.29 11.72
C ALA A 620 -17.82 3.36 12.35
N PHE A 621 -18.09 3.76 13.58
CA PHE A 621 -17.22 4.58 14.43
C PHE A 621 -17.63 4.50 15.90
N GLY A 622 -16.68 4.62 16.83
CA GLY A 622 -16.99 4.68 18.25
C GLY A 622 -17.55 6.05 18.66
N PHE A 623 -16.69 7.09 18.67
CA PHE A 623 -17.10 8.48 18.88
C PHE A 623 -16.63 9.37 17.73
N MET A 624 -17.38 10.43 17.44
CA MET A 624 -17.10 11.40 16.39
C MET A 624 -17.27 12.84 16.92
N ALA A 625 -16.37 13.76 16.53
CA ALA A 625 -16.53 15.18 16.77
C ALA A 625 -17.60 15.76 15.82
N PHE A 626 -18.78 15.98 16.35
CA PHE A 626 -19.98 16.33 15.60
C PHE A 626 -20.26 17.82 15.65
N ASN A 627 -20.53 18.40 14.49
CA ASN A 627 -20.91 19.81 14.36
C ASN A 627 -22.41 19.93 14.00
N PRO A 628 -23.29 20.18 14.98
CA PRO A 628 -24.73 20.26 14.77
C PRO A 628 -25.16 21.31 13.77
N SER A 629 -24.45 22.44 13.70
CA SER A 629 -24.78 23.53 12.78
C SER A 629 -24.57 23.13 11.31
N LEU A 630 -23.57 22.32 11.03
CA LEU A 630 -23.28 21.81 9.67
C LEU A 630 -24.19 20.60 9.33
N ALA A 631 -24.50 19.76 10.29
CA ALA A 631 -25.36 18.59 10.10
C ALA A 631 -26.84 18.96 9.98
N GLY A 632 -27.24 20.16 10.43
CA GLY A 632 -28.62 20.62 10.42
C GLY A 632 -29.51 19.98 11.48
N CYS A 633 -28.96 19.33 12.49
CA CYS A 633 -29.68 18.62 13.54
C CYS A 633 -28.96 18.67 14.89
N PHE A 634 -29.70 18.44 15.97
CA PHE A 634 -29.25 18.45 17.36
C PHE A 634 -28.75 19.84 17.82
N ASP A 635 -28.04 19.89 18.95
CA ASP A 635 -27.43 21.07 19.54
C ASP A 635 -26.19 20.68 20.34
N THR A 636 -25.34 21.64 20.65
CA THR A 636 -24.21 21.50 21.59
C THR A 636 -24.59 22.05 22.96
N HIS A 637 -23.92 21.60 24.02
CA HIS A 637 -23.99 22.24 25.32
C HIS A 637 -23.35 23.64 25.28
N GLY A 638 -22.29 23.78 24.49
CA GLY A 638 -21.55 25.04 24.26
C GLY A 638 -20.58 24.83 23.11
N GLY A 639 -20.08 25.94 22.56
CA GLY A 639 -19.18 25.87 21.39
C GLY A 639 -19.86 25.44 20.09
N GLN A 640 -19.09 24.87 19.18
CA GLN A 640 -19.56 24.43 17.85
C GLN A 640 -19.70 22.91 17.74
N ARG A 641 -19.03 22.15 18.60
CA ARG A 641 -18.92 20.68 18.49
C ARG A 641 -19.27 19.97 19.79
N CYS A 642 -19.69 18.72 19.63
CA CYS A 642 -19.82 17.75 20.71
C CYS A 642 -19.30 16.37 20.24
N GLY A 643 -19.03 15.47 21.15
CA GLY A 643 -18.78 14.08 20.83
C GLY A 643 -20.10 13.33 20.71
N ILE A 644 -20.31 12.58 19.63
CA ILE A 644 -21.45 11.68 19.48
C ILE A 644 -21.01 10.23 19.27
N SER A 645 -21.83 9.30 19.77
CA SER A 645 -21.88 7.91 19.33
C SER A 645 -23.30 7.60 18.84
N ILE A 646 -23.44 6.73 17.85
CA ILE A 646 -24.72 6.38 17.23
C ILE A 646 -24.87 4.85 17.28
N CYS A 647 -26.05 4.38 17.65
CA CYS A 647 -26.34 2.96 17.74
C CYS A 647 -26.10 2.21 16.42
N PRO A 648 -25.70 0.93 16.47
CA PRO A 648 -25.58 0.05 15.32
C PRO A 648 -26.88 -0.09 14.52
N ALA A 649 -26.79 -0.06 13.20
CA ALA A 649 -27.94 -0.16 12.29
C ALA A 649 -28.67 -1.51 12.35
N ASP A 650 -28.02 -2.56 12.84
CA ASP A 650 -28.61 -3.89 13.03
C ASP A 650 -29.44 -4.02 14.31
N GLY A 651 -29.53 -2.94 15.10
CA GLY A 651 -30.32 -2.88 16.31
C GLY A 651 -29.72 -3.59 17.51
N THR A 652 -28.47 -3.99 17.47
CA THR A 652 -27.73 -4.53 18.62
C THR A 652 -27.25 -3.42 19.55
N GLU A 653 -26.73 -3.78 20.73
CA GLU A 653 -26.15 -2.84 21.68
C GLU A 653 -24.84 -2.26 21.12
N SER A 654 -24.63 -0.94 21.30
CA SER A 654 -23.38 -0.24 20.97
C SER A 654 -22.29 -0.57 21.99
N ASN A 655 -21.06 -0.71 21.53
CA ASN A 655 -19.88 -0.90 22.36
C ASN A 655 -18.82 0.17 22.04
N ASP A 656 -19.21 1.42 22.17
CA ASP A 656 -18.41 2.59 21.81
C ASP A 656 -17.79 3.25 23.03
N TRP A 657 -16.51 3.60 22.91
CA TRP A 657 -15.72 4.14 24.01
C TRP A 657 -15.08 5.46 23.65
N ILE A 658 -15.02 6.34 24.64
CA ILE A 658 -14.09 7.46 24.66
C ILE A 658 -13.23 7.35 25.92
N ILE A 659 -11.92 7.23 25.73
CA ILE A 659 -10.96 6.89 26.78
C ILE A 659 -9.98 8.06 26.95
N SER A 660 -9.88 8.55 28.18
CA SER A 660 -8.89 9.59 28.50
C SER A 660 -7.46 9.04 28.40
N PRO A 661 -6.45 9.89 28.17
CA PRO A 661 -5.08 9.51 28.43
C PRO A 661 -4.87 9.16 29.91
N GLN A 662 -3.77 8.45 30.20
CA GLN A 662 -3.43 8.07 31.56
C GLN A 662 -3.13 9.30 32.41
N ILE A 663 -3.84 9.44 33.53
CA ILE A 663 -3.78 10.59 34.43
C ILE A 663 -3.33 10.10 35.80
N GLN A 664 -2.34 10.77 36.40
CA GLN A 664 -2.01 10.53 37.81
C GLN A 664 -3.00 11.27 38.69
N MET A 665 -3.80 10.51 39.44
CA MET A 665 -4.82 11.08 40.32
C MET A 665 -4.19 11.61 41.59
N ASN A 666 -4.52 12.88 41.91
CA ASN A 666 -4.28 13.48 43.21
C ASN A 666 -5.49 13.23 44.14
N ASN A 667 -5.36 13.60 45.44
CA ASN A 667 -6.42 13.40 46.43
C ASN A 667 -7.77 14.02 45.98
N ASN A 668 -8.86 13.25 46.10
CA ASN A 668 -10.25 13.63 45.82
C ASN A 668 -10.55 14.03 44.37
N GLY A 669 -9.97 13.31 43.40
CA GLY A 669 -10.31 13.50 42.00
C GLY A 669 -11.76 13.14 41.67
N SER A 670 -12.30 13.74 40.63
CA SER A 670 -13.60 13.43 40.05
C SER A 670 -13.56 13.55 38.52
N ILE A 671 -14.41 12.82 37.85
CA ILE A 671 -14.74 13.03 36.44
C ILE A 671 -16.09 13.69 36.32
N SER A 672 -16.19 14.74 35.51
CA SER A 672 -17.45 15.44 35.23
C SER A 672 -17.60 15.62 33.72
N PHE A 673 -18.82 15.42 33.23
CA PHE A 673 -19.13 15.63 31.82
C PHE A 673 -20.61 16.01 31.64
N TRP A 674 -20.90 16.62 30.51
CA TRP A 674 -22.25 16.90 30.07
C TRP A 674 -22.71 15.80 29.12
N VAL A 675 -23.93 15.30 29.33
CA VAL A 675 -24.51 14.22 28.53
C VAL A 675 -25.97 14.55 28.19
N LYS A 676 -26.40 14.09 26.99
CA LYS A 676 -27.76 14.24 26.48
C LYS A 676 -28.09 13.12 25.52
N SER A 677 -29.29 12.58 25.59
CA SER A 677 -29.94 11.82 24.52
C SER A 677 -30.89 12.74 23.76
N PRO A 678 -30.67 12.98 22.44
CA PRO A 678 -31.42 14.03 21.74
C PRO A 678 -32.90 13.76 21.54
N LYS A 679 -33.33 12.48 21.48
CA LYS A 679 -34.76 12.09 21.24
C LYS A 679 -35.17 10.84 22.00
N PRO A 680 -35.12 10.82 23.35
CA PRO A 680 -35.38 9.61 24.12
C PRO A 680 -36.81 9.08 23.94
N GLY A 681 -37.80 9.92 23.71
CA GLY A 681 -39.18 9.50 23.46
C GLY A 681 -39.45 8.90 22.08
N THR A 682 -38.55 9.11 21.12
CA THR A 682 -38.71 8.63 19.73
C THR A 682 -37.81 7.44 19.46
N TRP A 683 -36.56 7.43 19.95
CA TRP A 683 -35.55 6.40 19.68
C TRP A 683 -35.30 5.47 20.85
N GLY A 684 -35.94 5.69 21.99
CA GLY A 684 -35.77 4.94 23.23
C GLY A 684 -34.83 5.64 24.21
N GLU A 685 -34.73 5.10 25.43
CA GLU A 685 -33.80 5.57 26.45
C GLU A 685 -32.40 5.05 26.13
N GLU A 686 -31.45 5.96 26.04
CA GLU A 686 -30.04 5.63 25.87
C GLU A 686 -29.33 5.55 27.21
N THR A 687 -28.52 4.53 27.40
CA THR A 687 -27.74 4.34 28.63
C THR A 687 -26.24 4.39 28.33
N TYR A 688 -25.46 4.70 29.38
CA TYR A 688 -24.01 4.70 29.32
C TYR A 688 -23.41 4.17 30.63
N ASP A 689 -22.19 3.67 30.54
CA ASP A 689 -21.37 3.25 31.66
C ASP A 689 -20.21 4.22 31.89
N VAL A 690 -19.76 4.35 33.13
CA VAL A 690 -18.52 5.08 33.47
C VAL A 690 -17.56 4.09 34.12
N LEU A 691 -16.36 3.99 33.53
CA LEU A 691 -15.40 2.97 33.89
C LEU A 691 -14.02 3.57 34.15
N VAL A 692 -13.23 2.90 34.99
CA VAL A 692 -11.84 3.29 35.34
C VAL A 692 -10.93 2.09 35.18
N SER A 693 -9.74 2.31 34.58
CA SER A 693 -8.64 1.36 34.56
C SER A 693 -7.43 1.95 35.30
N THR A 694 -6.74 1.13 36.10
CA THR A 694 -5.49 1.49 36.77
C THR A 694 -4.25 0.84 36.12
N THR A 695 -4.44 0.18 34.96
CA THR A 695 -3.37 -0.61 34.33
C THR A 695 -3.05 -0.19 32.89
N ASN A 696 -4.04 -0.04 32.04
CA ASN A 696 -3.85 0.33 30.62
C ASN A 696 -5.18 0.84 30.01
N ASN A 697 -5.16 1.20 28.72
CA ASN A 697 -6.31 1.74 27.98
C ASN A 697 -7.09 0.67 27.17
N GLN A 698 -6.87 -0.62 27.43
CA GLN A 698 -7.65 -1.67 26.77
C GLN A 698 -9.02 -1.83 27.44
N PRO A 699 -10.13 -1.89 26.69
CA PRO A 699 -11.48 -2.00 27.26
C PRO A 699 -11.63 -3.08 28.34
N SER A 700 -10.99 -4.24 28.16
CA SER A 700 -11.02 -5.35 29.10
C SER A 700 -10.36 -5.08 30.45
N SER A 701 -9.58 -3.98 30.58
CA SER A 701 -8.91 -3.59 31.82
C SER A 701 -9.72 -2.63 32.70
N PHE A 702 -10.86 -2.14 32.21
CA PHE A 702 -11.68 -1.16 32.90
C PHE A 702 -12.70 -1.82 33.83
N THR A 703 -12.88 -1.20 34.99
CA THR A 703 -13.89 -1.57 35.98
C THR A 703 -14.93 -0.47 36.07
N ALA A 704 -16.20 -0.82 36.02
CA ALA A 704 -17.28 0.14 36.09
C ALA A 704 -17.40 0.77 37.48
N ILE A 705 -17.56 2.09 37.50
CA ILE A 705 -17.88 2.89 38.68
C ILE A 705 -19.33 3.39 38.65
N ALA A 706 -19.97 3.35 37.47
CA ALA A 706 -21.39 3.51 37.26
C ALA A 706 -21.82 2.71 36.03
N THR A 707 -22.98 2.08 36.06
CA THR A 707 -23.53 1.26 34.97
C THR A 707 -24.98 1.60 34.70
N ASP A 708 -25.40 1.44 33.44
CA ASP A 708 -26.79 1.63 33.01
C ASP A 708 -27.35 3.03 33.35
N GLU A 709 -26.47 4.06 33.36
CA GLU A 709 -26.92 5.44 33.62
C GLU A 709 -27.73 5.96 32.42
N ILE A 710 -28.93 6.46 32.69
CA ILE A 710 -29.81 6.99 31.63
C ILE A 710 -29.32 8.37 31.20
N ALA A 711 -29.12 8.55 29.89
CA ALA A 711 -28.80 9.82 29.30
C ALA A 711 -30.03 10.75 29.26
N PRO A 712 -29.99 11.93 29.90
CA PRO A 712 -31.12 12.84 29.98
C PRO A 712 -31.54 13.42 28.64
N ALA A 713 -32.81 13.83 28.49
CA ALA A 713 -33.35 14.50 27.30
C ALA A 713 -32.77 15.94 27.08
N SER A 714 -32.16 16.51 28.08
CA SER A 714 -31.50 17.83 28.04
C SER A 714 -30.08 17.73 28.59
N TRP A 715 -29.20 18.61 28.12
CA TRP A 715 -27.84 18.68 28.60
C TRP A 715 -27.77 18.73 30.13
N THR A 716 -27.21 17.71 30.73
CA THR A 716 -27.08 17.56 32.18
C THR A 716 -25.67 17.19 32.55
N GLN A 717 -25.12 17.91 33.55
CA GLN A 717 -23.80 17.59 34.08
C GLN A 717 -23.88 16.40 35.00
N LYS A 718 -23.06 15.40 34.76
CA LYS A 718 -22.83 14.25 35.64
C LYS A 718 -21.44 14.34 36.25
N THR A 719 -21.31 13.89 37.51
CA THR A 719 -20.02 13.91 38.22
C THR A 719 -19.88 12.62 39.02
N TYR A 720 -18.75 11.97 38.87
CA TYR A 720 -18.42 10.72 39.55
C TYR A 720 -17.10 10.88 40.31
N SER A 721 -17.08 10.42 41.59
CA SER A 721 -15.92 10.50 42.43
C SER A 721 -14.87 9.44 42.04
N LEU A 722 -13.63 9.86 41.90
CA LEU A 722 -12.48 8.97 41.69
C LEU A 722 -11.61 8.83 42.93
N SER A 723 -12.13 9.20 44.11
CA SER A 723 -11.40 9.15 45.41
C SER A 723 -10.86 7.78 45.78
N ALA A 724 -11.49 6.69 45.30
CA ALA A 724 -11.00 5.32 45.48
C ALA A 724 -9.68 5.03 44.74
N TYR A 725 -9.30 5.86 43.78
CA TYR A 725 -8.12 5.69 42.91
C TYR A 725 -7.01 6.72 43.23
N ASN A 726 -7.06 7.36 44.40
CA ASN A 726 -6.05 8.32 44.82
C ASN A 726 -4.65 7.72 44.82
N ASN A 727 -3.68 8.45 44.25
CA ASN A 727 -2.27 8.04 44.12
C ASN A 727 -2.04 6.81 43.22
N GLN A 728 -2.93 6.57 42.30
CA GLN A 728 -2.81 5.53 41.27
C GLN A 728 -2.61 6.14 39.89
#